data_4f60e9aa8f325a484c55db9629b1bbf9
#
_entry.id   4f60e9aa8f325a484c55db9629b1bbf9
#
_cell.length_a   1.000
_cell.length_b   1.000
_cell.length_c   1.000
_cell.angle_alpha   90.00
_cell.angle_beta   90.00
_cell.angle_gamma   90.00
#
_symmetry.space_group_name_H-M   'P 1'
#
loop_
_entity.id
_entity.type
_entity.pdbx_description
1 polymer ?
#
loop_
_entity_poly.entity_id
_entity_poly.type
_entity_poly.pdbx_seq_one_letter_code
_entity_poly.pdbx_strand_id
1 'polypeptide(L)'
;MFNEDVLDFIKIKEELANHCSSIIAKEMALALEPMTNREKIQEALDETAEALRSWQTEIEQPLGGTRDIREACKKSRKDFVLSREAIWDVYITIGAYKRMVKFFRAKYMEYPLLSLWMQDMPNMDRVEQRLKRVFDEKGELLDTASPKLASLRNTISKTRDRIKHDIQAILHDKDNQKYFQETIITQRNNRYVIPVKQEYRQYFDGLIHDRSATGQTLYIEPMRLVELNNDLQEALIGEEQEVLRIYKELSALIKQHSNDLMDACEKVSHIEFVYGKAKLAMAQKAVQATLSEGRDVNLMRARHPLIPANTVVPTDIRLGTDYRILLITGSNTGGKTVSLKTLGLLSLMNQSGLFIPADHGSILPIFHNIFADIGDEQSIEASLSTFSAHMTQVISIIKHCGPNDLVLLDELGSGTDPEEGSALAVSILEFFRQKGTLMMVSTHYNELKNYAYHTAGIENGHVEFDERTLKPTYRLHIGVAGSSHALSIAARLGLPKEIVNRARDYKSKFGSSEMENVLSDLNEQLRKSSERERALKKELDETRRMRGQLEKEKKQFNEKRKQMLAKVQADAESMKRSLRVEGEAIIKQLKAQFSETNKDKRQSAINAARKGISNVHVPDAPIDDNRKELTIDAIDIGQVVYVTSLRSLGTVLSIKGNRVTVDINGLSATVKVSELQSTTREESNKIQRDNLKAQPKTRKRAGGSAVQRQKEVRTEINILGQTVDEAVVSVGRFIDQALLGGVNQVRIIHGKGTGALREGVHQYLRTLPHVAHFETAGYDEGGAGATNVVLK
;
A
#
# COMPACT_ATOMS: atom_id res chain seq x y z
N MET A 1 3.78 -20.37 23.05
CA MET A 1 2.96 -19.57 23.98
C MET A 1 3.10 -18.10 23.63
N PHE A 2 2.00 -17.43 23.35
CA PHE A 2 2.01 -16.01 23.02
C PHE A 2 1.18 -15.27 24.08
N ASN A 3 1.75 -14.29 24.74
CA ASN A 3 1.03 -13.49 25.76
C ASN A 3 0.16 -12.42 25.10
N GLU A 4 -0.89 -12.87 24.36
CA GLU A 4 -1.75 -12.01 23.56
C GLU A 4 -2.48 -10.94 24.37
N ASP A 5 -2.96 -11.30 25.57
CA ASP A 5 -3.69 -10.38 26.46
C ASP A 5 -2.78 -9.26 26.97
N VAL A 6 -1.59 -9.62 27.47
CA VAL A 6 -0.59 -8.67 27.99
C VAL A 6 -0.12 -7.69 26.93
N LEU A 7 -0.04 -8.16 25.67
CA LEU A 7 0.40 -7.39 24.52
C LEU A 7 -0.75 -6.67 23.79
N ASP A 8 -1.97 -6.72 24.30
CA ASP A 8 -3.16 -6.09 23.70
C ASP A 8 -3.50 -6.60 22.27
N PHE A 9 -3.07 -7.81 21.89
CA PHE A 9 -3.31 -8.36 20.55
C PHE A 9 -4.79 -8.62 20.30
N ILE A 10 -5.55 -8.92 21.33
CA ILE A 10 -7.02 -9.07 21.26
C ILE A 10 -7.68 -7.79 20.70
N LYS A 11 -7.20 -6.61 21.10
CA LYS A 11 -7.72 -5.33 20.59
C LYS A 11 -7.43 -5.16 19.09
N ILE A 12 -6.29 -5.69 18.60
CA ILE A 12 -5.99 -5.70 17.16
C ILE A 12 -6.92 -6.63 16.40
N LYS A 13 -7.24 -7.80 16.97
CA LYS A 13 -8.24 -8.71 16.37
C LYS A 13 -9.63 -8.06 16.28
N GLU A 14 -10.04 -7.33 17.31
CA GLU A 14 -11.30 -6.59 17.33
C GLU A 14 -11.30 -5.45 16.29
N GLU A 15 -10.22 -4.71 16.20
CA GLU A 15 -10.05 -3.66 15.18
C GLU A 15 -10.10 -4.27 13.77
N LEU A 16 -9.42 -5.39 13.54
CA LEU A 16 -9.47 -6.13 12.28
C LEU A 16 -10.91 -6.60 11.96
N ALA A 17 -11.63 -7.14 12.93
CA ALA A 17 -13.01 -7.56 12.75
C ALA A 17 -13.93 -6.40 12.34
N ASN A 18 -13.67 -5.17 12.82
CA ASN A 18 -14.42 -3.98 12.39
C ASN A 18 -14.16 -3.61 10.93
N HIS A 19 -13.04 -4.02 10.35
CA HIS A 19 -12.73 -3.84 8.93
C HIS A 19 -13.29 -4.95 8.04
N CYS A 20 -13.80 -6.06 8.62
CA CYS A 20 -14.43 -7.16 7.90
C CYS A 20 -15.92 -6.91 7.65
N SER A 21 -16.43 -7.32 6.49
CA SER A 21 -17.82 -7.08 6.07
C SER A 21 -18.78 -8.17 6.52
N SER A 22 -18.43 -9.45 6.35
CA SER A 22 -19.26 -10.59 6.71
C SER A 22 -19.01 -11.07 8.15
N ILE A 23 -20.02 -11.76 8.72
CA ILE A 23 -19.93 -12.35 10.04
C ILE A 23 -18.79 -13.38 10.10
N ILE A 24 -18.67 -14.22 9.07
CA ILE A 24 -17.64 -15.27 9.01
C ILE A 24 -16.23 -14.66 8.96
N ALA A 25 -16.02 -13.61 8.14
CA ALA A 25 -14.73 -12.90 8.11
C ALA A 25 -14.39 -12.23 9.44
N LYS A 26 -15.40 -11.75 10.19
CA LYS A 26 -15.21 -11.24 11.56
C LYS A 26 -14.81 -12.35 12.54
N GLU A 27 -15.44 -13.51 12.43
CA GLU A 27 -15.07 -14.68 13.23
C GLU A 27 -13.63 -15.11 12.93
N MET A 28 -13.21 -15.12 11.65
CA MET A 28 -11.84 -15.40 11.25
C MET A 28 -10.85 -14.37 11.85
N ALA A 29 -11.22 -13.09 11.88
CA ALA A 29 -10.41 -12.04 12.48
C ALA A 29 -10.24 -12.23 14.00
N LEU A 30 -11.30 -12.56 14.71
CA LEU A 30 -11.25 -12.81 16.15
C LEU A 30 -10.53 -14.11 16.52
N ALA A 31 -10.59 -15.11 15.63
CA ALA A 31 -9.91 -16.39 15.78
C ALA A 31 -8.46 -16.38 15.25
N LEU A 32 -7.95 -15.22 14.81
CA LEU A 32 -6.60 -15.10 14.26
C LEU A 32 -5.54 -15.43 15.33
N GLU A 33 -4.62 -16.34 15.00
CA GLU A 33 -3.52 -16.73 15.86
C GLU A 33 -2.17 -16.50 15.17
N PRO A 34 -1.13 -16.17 15.94
CA PRO A 34 0.22 -16.05 15.41
C PRO A 34 0.76 -17.42 14.96
N MET A 35 1.34 -17.45 13.79
CA MET A 35 1.94 -18.64 13.18
C MET A 35 3.44 -18.70 13.43
N THR A 36 4.01 -19.93 13.37
CA THR A 36 5.46 -20.17 13.48
C THR A 36 6.05 -20.73 12.18
N ASN A 37 5.24 -21.14 11.23
CA ASN A 37 5.69 -21.62 9.93
C ASN A 37 5.96 -20.44 8.99
N ARG A 38 7.21 -20.32 8.53
CA ARG A 38 7.67 -19.22 7.67
C ARG A 38 6.87 -19.09 6.36
N GLU A 39 6.63 -20.23 5.71
CA GLU A 39 5.94 -20.23 4.40
C GLU A 39 4.50 -19.72 4.54
N LYS A 40 3.78 -20.18 5.57
CA LYS A 40 2.41 -19.75 5.85
C LYS A 40 2.34 -18.27 6.23
N ILE A 41 3.32 -17.77 7.02
CA ILE A 41 3.38 -16.34 7.37
C ILE A 41 3.61 -15.52 6.11
N GLN A 42 4.58 -15.94 5.27
CA GLN A 42 4.88 -15.21 4.03
C GLN A 42 3.69 -15.20 3.08
N GLU A 43 3.04 -16.35 2.87
CA GLU A 43 1.82 -16.47 2.06
C GLU A 43 0.72 -15.52 2.55
N ALA A 44 0.44 -15.51 3.86
CA ALA A 44 -0.56 -14.62 4.46
C ALA A 44 -0.21 -13.13 4.32
N LEU A 45 1.07 -12.78 4.39
CA LEU A 45 1.56 -11.42 4.16
C LEU A 45 1.42 -11.03 2.68
N ASP A 46 1.73 -11.94 1.77
CA ASP A 46 1.64 -11.70 0.33
C ASP A 46 0.19 -11.61 -0.15
N GLU A 47 -0.72 -12.41 0.40
CA GLU A 47 -2.17 -12.24 0.20
C GLU A 47 -2.64 -10.86 0.64
N THR A 48 -2.19 -10.41 1.82
CA THR A 48 -2.49 -9.07 2.33
C THR A 48 -1.94 -7.97 1.41
N ALA A 49 -0.74 -8.18 0.84
CA ALA A 49 -0.13 -7.25 -0.12
C ALA A 49 -0.92 -7.18 -1.44
N GLU A 50 -1.39 -8.31 -1.95
CA GLU A 50 -2.24 -8.35 -3.15
C GLU A 50 -3.58 -7.64 -2.90
N ALA A 51 -4.24 -7.91 -1.77
CA ALA A 51 -5.49 -7.26 -1.41
C ALA A 51 -5.32 -5.75 -1.24
N LEU A 52 -4.21 -5.30 -0.64
CA LEU A 52 -3.91 -3.87 -0.49
C LEU A 52 -3.69 -3.19 -1.86
N ARG A 53 -2.95 -3.84 -2.76
CA ARG A 53 -2.78 -3.35 -4.15
C ARG A 53 -4.12 -3.26 -4.87
N SER A 54 -4.94 -4.32 -4.80
CA SER A 54 -6.27 -4.33 -5.40
C SER A 54 -7.14 -3.22 -4.83
N TRP A 55 -7.14 -3.01 -3.51
CA TRP A 55 -7.91 -1.95 -2.86
C TRP A 55 -7.51 -0.54 -3.30
N GLN A 56 -6.22 -0.33 -3.62
CA GLN A 56 -5.68 0.97 -4.02
C GLN A 56 -5.83 1.25 -5.52
N THR A 57 -5.86 0.23 -6.37
CA THR A 57 -5.81 0.38 -7.83
C THR A 57 -7.16 0.20 -8.50
N GLU A 58 -8.04 -0.65 -7.96
CA GLU A 58 -9.32 -0.95 -8.58
C GLU A 58 -10.40 0.02 -8.09
N ILE A 59 -11.20 0.53 -9.05
CA ILE A 59 -12.32 1.45 -8.77
C ILE A 59 -13.48 0.68 -8.12
N GLU A 60 -13.79 -0.50 -8.66
CA GLU A 60 -14.86 -1.36 -8.17
C GLU A 60 -14.27 -2.57 -7.46
N GLN A 61 -14.61 -2.73 -6.19
CA GLN A 61 -14.18 -3.86 -5.40
C GLN A 61 -15.22 -4.99 -5.49
N PRO A 62 -14.80 -6.25 -5.59
CA PRO A 62 -15.73 -7.38 -5.72
C PRO A 62 -16.42 -7.75 -4.40
N LEU A 63 -16.25 -6.95 -3.36
CA LEU A 63 -16.67 -7.22 -1.99
C LEU A 63 -18.15 -6.89 -1.74
N GLY A 64 -18.69 -7.51 -0.71
CA GLY A 64 -20.01 -7.22 -0.17
C GLY A 64 -21.12 -8.12 -0.71
N GLY A 65 -22.18 -8.24 0.09
CA GLY A 65 -23.33 -9.11 -0.17
C GLY A 65 -23.16 -10.53 0.32
N THR A 66 -22.05 -10.90 0.93
CA THR A 66 -21.88 -12.21 1.57
C THR A 66 -22.69 -12.28 2.86
N ARG A 67 -23.57 -13.27 2.96
CA ARG A 67 -24.38 -13.55 4.15
C ARG A 67 -23.91 -14.85 4.81
N ASP A 68 -24.15 -14.98 6.10
CA ASP A 68 -23.89 -16.26 6.77
C ASP A 68 -24.99 -17.26 6.45
N ILE A 69 -24.68 -18.18 5.54
CA ILE A 69 -25.60 -19.22 5.10
C ILE A 69 -25.36 -20.58 5.76
N ARG A 70 -24.43 -20.67 6.70
CA ARG A 70 -24.04 -21.93 7.38
C ARG A 70 -25.23 -22.59 8.05
N GLU A 71 -26.05 -21.82 8.75
CA GLU A 71 -27.24 -22.35 9.44
C GLU A 71 -28.34 -22.80 8.44
N ALA A 72 -28.53 -22.04 7.35
CA ALA A 72 -29.45 -22.45 6.27
C ALA A 72 -29.01 -23.77 5.64
N CYS A 73 -27.73 -23.93 5.33
CA CYS A 73 -27.19 -25.19 4.81
C CYS A 73 -27.35 -26.36 5.81
N LYS A 74 -27.08 -26.12 7.10
CA LYS A 74 -27.25 -27.13 8.15
C LYS A 74 -28.73 -27.58 8.30
N LYS A 75 -29.69 -26.63 8.29
CA LYS A 75 -31.13 -26.92 8.36
C LYS A 75 -31.62 -27.67 7.13
N SER A 76 -31.18 -27.24 5.93
CA SER A 76 -31.56 -27.93 4.70
C SER A 76 -31.11 -29.41 4.66
N ARG A 77 -29.89 -29.70 5.19
CA ARG A 77 -29.39 -31.09 5.30
C ARG A 77 -30.25 -31.96 6.20
N LYS A 78 -30.90 -31.37 7.21
CA LYS A 78 -31.84 -32.07 8.14
C LYS A 78 -33.26 -32.06 7.63
N ASP A 79 -33.48 -31.73 6.37
CA ASP A 79 -34.81 -31.69 5.75
C ASP A 79 -35.79 -30.64 6.33
N PHE A 80 -35.28 -29.65 7.03
CA PHE A 80 -36.09 -28.49 7.45
C PHE A 80 -36.40 -27.60 6.26
N VAL A 81 -37.62 -27.09 6.22
CA VAL A 81 -38.01 -26.06 5.26
C VAL A 81 -37.41 -24.73 5.69
N LEU A 82 -36.64 -24.13 4.82
CA LEU A 82 -36.00 -22.82 5.06
C LEU A 82 -37.02 -21.70 4.95
N SER A 83 -36.81 -20.65 5.75
CA SER A 83 -37.59 -19.41 5.63
C SER A 83 -37.22 -18.65 4.35
N ARG A 84 -38.08 -17.71 3.99
CA ARG A 84 -37.82 -16.78 2.86
C ARG A 84 -36.48 -16.11 2.99
N GLU A 85 -36.20 -15.54 4.15
CA GLU A 85 -34.96 -14.78 4.46
C GLU A 85 -33.73 -15.67 4.30
N ALA A 86 -33.77 -16.89 4.81
CA ALA A 86 -32.65 -17.83 4.71
C ALA A 86 -32.36 -18.24 3.25
N ILE A 87 -33.42 -18.45 2.45
CA ILE A 87 -33.27 -18.77 1.01
C ILE A 87 -32.74 -17.54 0.25
N TRP A 88 -33.23 -16.36 0.60
CA TRP A 88 -32.77 -15.09 0.03
C TRP A 88 -31.30 -14.81 0.33
N ASP A 89 -30.86 -15.05 1.57
CA ASP A 89 -29.44 -14.91 1.95
C ASP A 89 -28.54 -15.84 1.13
N VAL A 90 -28.98 -17.08 0.85
CA VAL A 90 -28.27 -17.98 -0.08
C VAL A 90 -28.16 -17.37 -1.48
N TYR A 91 -29.25 -16.79 -2.00
CA TYR A 91 -29.26 -16.17 -3.33
C TYR A 91 -28.29 -14.97 -3.40
N ILE A 92 -28.33 -14.08 -2.42
CA ILE A 92 -27.45 -12.94 -2.35
C ILE A 92 -25.98 -13.37 -2.27
N THR A 93 -25.68 -14.40 -1.47
CA THR A 93 -24.32 -14.95 -1.32
C THR A 93 -23.82 -15.58 -2.63
N ILE A 94 -24.68 -16.28 -3.38
CA ILE A 94 -24.32 -16.79 -4.71
C ILE A 94 -23.96 -15.62 -5.66
N GLY A 95 -24.71 -14.52 -5.60
CA GLY A 95 -24.42 -13.32 -6.38
C GLY A 95 -23.07 -12.69 -6.03
N ALA A 96 -22.75 -12.57 -4.73
CA ALA A 96 -21.47 -12.08 -4.24
C ALA A 96 -20.31 -12.97 -4.72
N TYR A 97 -20.45 -14.27 -4.55
CA TYR A 97 -19.52 -15.27 -5.02
C TYR A 97 -19.22 -15.14 -6.52
N LYS A 98 -20.25 -15.05 -7.37
CA LYS A 98 -20.06 -14.93 -8.82
C LYS A 98 -19.35 -13.66 -9.24
N ARG A 99 -19.61 -12.54 -8.55
CA ARG A 99 -18.87 -11.28 -8.78
C ARG A 99 -17.40 -11.45 -8.45
N MET A 100 -17.04 -12.06 -7.31
CA MET A 100 -15.65 -12.32 -6.94
C MET A 100 -14.95 -13.24 -7.95
N VAL A 101 -15.59 -14.35 -8.32
CA VAL A 101 -15.03 -15.27 -9.33
C VAL A 101 -14.78 -14.55 -10.66
N LYS A 102 -15.72 -13.74 -11.13
CA LYS A 102 -15.57 -12.97 -12.37
C LYS A 102 -14.41 -11.99 -12.27
N PHE A 103 -14.32 -11.26 -11.17
CA PHE A 103 -13.26 -10.27 -10.92
C PHE A 103 -11.87 -10.94 -10.93
N PHE A 104 -11.66 -11.95 -10.10
CA PHE A 104 -10.36 -12.57 -9.94
C PHE A 104 -9.94 -13.40 -11.17
N ARG A 105 -10.88 -13.99 -11.91
CA ARG A 105 -10.55 -14.62 -13.21
C ARG A 105 -10.04 -13.60 -14.23
N ALA A 106 -10.62 -12.42 -14.27
CA ALA A 106 -10.20 -11.37 -15.19
C ALA A 106 -8.84 -10.77 -14.78
N LYS A 107 -8.50 -10.81 -13.49
CA LYS A 107 -7.32 -10.19 -12.87
C LYS A 107 -6.27 -11.19 -12.39
N TYR A 108 -6.29 -12.41 -12.88
CA TYR A 108 -5.40 -13.50 -12.44
C TYR A 108 -3.92 -13.13 -12.46
N MET A 109 -3.46 -12.43 -13.51
CA MET A 109 -2.07 -12.02 -13.64
C MET A 109 -1.66 -10.89 -12.67
N GLU A 110 -2.63 -10.11 -12.20
CA GLU A 110 -2.38 -8.98 -11.30
C GLU A 110 -2.44 -9.42 -9.83
N TYR A 111 -3.33 -10.38 -9.50
CA TYR A 111 -3.60 -10.88 -8.15
C TYR A 111 -3.61 -12.41 -8.12
N PRO A 112 -2.46 -13.08 -8.37
CA PRO A 112 -2.42 -14.54 -8.52
C PRO A 112 -2.83 -15.30 -7.25
N LEU A 113 -2.39 -14.87 -6.04
CA LEU A 113 -2.68 -15.58 -4.79
C LEU A 113 -4.18 -15.52 -4.45
N LEU A 114 -4.78 -14.35 -4.53
CA LEU A 114 -6.22 -14.20 -4.29
C LEU A 114 -7.04 -14.92 -5.36
N SER A 115 -6.57 -14.94 -6.60
CA SER A 115 -7.22 -15.65 -7.70
C SER A 115 -7.20 -17.18 -7.53
N LEU A 116 -6.19 -17.71 -6.86
CA LEU A 116 -6.09 -19.15 -6.57
C LEU A 116 -7.29 -19.64 -5.75
N TRP A 117 -7.73 -18.87 -4.77
CA TRP A 117 -8.92 -19.15 -3.96
C TRP A 117 -10.20 -19.22 -4.79
N MET A 118 -10.22 -18.55 -5.95
CA MET A 118 -11.38 -18.48 -6.85
C MET A 118 -11.29 -19.42 -8.05
N GLN A 119 -10.25 -20.26 -8.15
CA GLN A 119 -10.03 -21.12 -9.32
C GLN A 119 -11.01 -22.31 -9.34
N ASP A 120 -11.07 -23.08 -8.25
CA ASP A 120 -11.83 -24.32 -8.14
C ASP A 120 -13.18 -24.08 -7.46
N MET A 121 -13.90 -23.07 -7.94
CA MET A 121 -15.16 -22.70 -7.35
C MET A 121 -16.32 -23.50 -8.01
N PRO A 122 -17.25 -24.04 -7.24
CA PRO A 122 -18.34 -24.86 -7.75
C PRO A 122 -19.30 -24.06 -8.63
N ASN A 123 -19.89 -24.70 -9.63
CA ASN A 123 -20.86 -24.05 -10.51
C ASN A 123 -22.25 -23.98 -9.83
N MET A 124 -22.70 -22.76 -9.54
CA MET A 124 -24.01 -22.49 -8.91
C MET A 124 -25.08 -21.96 -9.88
N ASP A 125 -24.84 -22.01 -11.19
CA ASP A 125 -25.73 -21.40 -12.18
C ASP A 125 -27.15 -21.96 -12.08
N ARG A 126 -27.32 -23.27 -11.85
CA ARG A 126 -28.64 -23.91 -11.71
C ARG A 126 -29.39 -23.39 -10.49
N VAL A 127 -28.72 -23.28 -9.37
CA VAL A 127 -29.30 -22.77 -8.11
C VAL A 127 -29.70 -21.31 -8.29
N GLU A 128 -28.78 -20.47 -8.77
CA GLU A 128 -29.04 -19.06 -9.03
C GLU A 128 -30.20 -18.81 -9.98
N GLN A 129 -30.22 -19.49 -11.13
CA GLN A 129 -31.32 -19.35 -12.11
C GLN A 129 -32.68 -19.73 -11.53
N ARG A 130 -32.74 -20.77 -10.69
CA ARG A 130 -34.00 -21.15 -10.04
C ARG A 130 -34.43 -20.10 -9.03
N LEU A 131 -33.50 -19.59 -8.18
CA LEU A 131 -33.79 -18.55 -7.18
C LEU A 131 -34.17 -17.21 -7.84
N LYS A 132 -33.54 -16.85 -8.93
CA LYS A 132 -33.84 -15.62 -9.70
C LYS A 132 -35.26 -15.64 -10.30
N ARG A 133 -35.80 -16.80 -10.62
CA ARG A 133 -37.19 -16.94 -11.14
C ARG A 133 -38.23 -16.85 -10.02
N VAL A 134 -37.82 -17.02 -8.79
CA VAL A 134 -38.69 -17.09 -7.62
C VAL A 134 -38.75 -15.76 -6.87
N PHE A 135 -37.63 -15.02 -6.78
CA PHE A 135 -37.53 -13.78 -6.02
C PHE A 135 -37.38 -12.58 -6.91
N ASP A 136 -37.92 -11.44 -6.48
CA ASP A 136 -37.64 -10.12 -7.02
C ASP A 136 -36.35 -9.53 -6.42
N GLU A 137 -36.03 -8.26 -6.78
CA GLU A 137 -34.84 -7.54 -6.28
C GLU A 137 -34.89 -7.24 -4.77
N LYS A 138 -36.09 -7.31 -4.16
CA LYS A 138 -36.28 -7.06 -2.71
C LYS A 138 -36.38 -8.34 -1.89
N GLY A 139 -36.31 -9.48 -2.54
CA GLY A 139 -36.44 -10.79 -1.91
C GLY A 139 -37.89 -11.19 -1.65
N GLU A 140 -38.87 -10.55 -2.32
CA GLU A 140 -40.25 -10.96 -2.27
C GLU A 140 -40.52 -12.02 -3.33
N LEU A 141 -41.47 -12.94 -3.00
CA LEU A 141 -41.84 -14.05 -3.87
C LEU A 141 -42.64 -13.55 -5.06
N LEU A 142 -42.08 -13.73 -6.26
CA LEU A 142 -42.73 -13.38 -7.52
C LEU A 142 -43.98 -14.22 -7.78
N ASP A 143 -44.99 -13.64 -8.40
CA ASP A 143 -46.18 -14.38 -8.87
C ASP A 143 -45.80 -15.48 -9.89
N THR A 144 -44.75 -15.21 -10.67
CA THR A 144 -44.21 -16.15 -11.66
C THR A 144 -43.44 -17.32 -11.06
N ALA A 145 -43.26 -17.36 -9.72
CA ALA A 145 -42.56 -18.46 -9.03
C ALA A 145 -43.18 -19.82 -9.31
N SER A 146 -44.54 -19.88 -9.44
CA SER A 146 -45.26 -21.02 -10.01
C SER A 146 -46.56 -20.57 -10.70
N PRO A 147 -47.05 -21.33 -11.72
CA PRO A 147 -48.33 -21.02 -12.37
C PRO A 147 -49.50 -21.06 -11.39
N LYS A 148 -49.46 -21.97 -10.40
CA LYS A 148 -50.48 -22.09 -9.37
C LYS A 148 -50.51 -20.88 -8.44
N LEU A 149 -49.36 -20.36 -8.03
CA LEU A 149 -49.26 -19.15 -7.20
C LEU A 149 -49.86 -17.94 -7.92
N ALA A 150 -49.48 -17.76 -9.21
CA ALA A 150 -50.03 -16.70 -10.04
C ALA A 150 -51.55 -16.76 -10.14
N SER A 151 -52.12 -17.96 -10.34
CA SER A 151 -53.58 -18.18 -10.40
C SER A 151 -54.25 -17.82 -9.07
N LEU A 152 -53.69 -18.29 -7.93
CA LEU A 152 -54.23 -18.04 -6.60
C LEU A 152 -54.22 -16.54 -6.25
N ARG A 153 -53.10 -15.85 -6.50
CA ARG A 153 -53.01 -14.41 -6.25
C ARG A 153 -53.93 -13.57 -7.12
N ASN A 154 -54.13 -13.98 -8.37
CA ASN A 154 -55.10 -13.35 -9.24
C ASN A 154 -56.54 -13.57 -8.71
N THR A 155 -56.85 -14.77 -8.25
CA THR A 155 -58.14 -15.09 -7.60
C THR A 155 -58.34 -14.25 -6.34
N ILE A 156 -57.35 -14.21 -5.45
CA ILE A 156 -57.40 -13.42 -4.22
C ILE A 156 -57.63 -11.94 -4.55
N SER A 157 -56.91 -11.37 -5.51
CA SER A 157 -57.08 -9.96 -5.89
C SER A 157 -58.51 -9.71 -6.41
N LYS A 158 -59.00 -10.53 -7.37
CA LYS A 158 -60.31 -10.36 -7.95
C LYS A 158 -61.44 -10.55 -6.93
N THR A 159 -61.34 -11.57 -6.08
CA THR A 159 -62.35 -11.81 -5.03
C THR A 159 -62.36 -10.67 -3.99
N ARG A 160 -61.17 -10.21 -3.61
CA ARG A 160 -61.04 -9.06 -2.68
C ARG A 160 -61.63 -7.78 -3.25
N ASP A 161 -61.37 -7.47 -4.52
CA ASP A 161 -61.95 -6.29 -5.18
C ASP A 161 -63.46 -6.41 -5.32
N ARG A 162 -63.99 -7.60 -5.60
CA ARG A 162 -65.42 -7.85 -5.66
C ARG A 162 -66.07 -7.66 -4.30
N ILE A 163 -65.50 -8.24 -3.24
CA ILE A 163 -65.98 -8.04 -1.86
C ILE A 163 -66.04 -6.58 -1.49
N LYS A 164 -64.93 -5.82 -1.77
CA LYS A 164 -64.87 -4.39 -1.48
C LYS A 164 -65.97 -3.61 -2.24
N HIS A 165 -66.13 -3.91 -3.52
CA HIS A 165 -67.18 -3.28 -4.34
C HIS A 165 -68.59 -3.55 -3.77
N ASP A 166 -68.90 -4.84 -3.41
CA ASP A 166 -70.19 -5.24 -2.89
C ASP A 166 -70.46 -4.63 -1.50
N ILE A 167 -69.45 -4.55 -0.64
CA ILE A 167 -69.56 -3.88 0.67
C ILE A 167 -69.78 -2.37 0.47
N GLN A 168 -69.06 -1.72 -0.44
CA GLN A 168 -69.28 -0.31 -0.73
C GLN A 168 -70.68 -0.04 -1.21
N ALA A 169 -71.23 -0.88 -2.08
CA ALA A 169 -72.62 -0.78 -2.54
C ALA A 169 -73.61 -0.87 -1.39
N ILE A 170 -73.34 -1.75 -0.41
CA ILE A 170 -74.20 -1.88 0.79
C ILE A 170 -74.08 -0.64 1.71
N LEU A 171 -72.85 -0.16 1.96
CA LEU A 171 -72.57 0.95 2.88
C LEU A 171 -73.01 2.30 2.33
N HIS A 172 -73.01 2.52 1.02
CA HIS A 172 -73.41 3.78 0.39
C HIS A 172 -74.88 3.82 -0.08
N ASP A 173 -75.64 2.74 0.10
CA ASP A 173 -77.08 2.70 -0.13
C ASP A 173 -77.76 3.66 0.89
N LYS A 174 -78.50 4.63 0.35
CA LYS A 174 -79.13 5.70 1.14
C LYS A 174 -80.12 5.16 2.16
N ASP A 175 -80.81 4.06 1.90
CA ASP A 175 -81.75 3.43 2.75
C ASP A 175 -81.11 2.71 3.93
N ASN A 176 -79.85 2.27 3.75
CA ASN A 176 -79.06 1.49 4.72
C ASN A 176 -78.14 2.33 5.64
N GLN A 177 -77.82 3.56 5.27
CA GLN A 177 -76.85 4.41 6.01
C GLN A 177 -77.19 4.57 7.48
N LYS A 178 -78.49 4.71 7.87
CA LYS A 178 -78.95 4.82 9.24
C LYS A 178 -78.59 3.64 10.13
N TYR A 179 -78.34 2.49 9.54
CA TYR A 179 -78.12 1.24 10.27
C TYR A 179 -76.65 1.04 10.67
N PHE A 180 -75.73 1.75 10.00
CA PHE A 180 -74.32 1.57 10.26
C PHE A 180 -73.79 2.54 11.33
N GLN A 181 -72.86 2.07 12.15
CA GLN A 181 -72.15 2.92 13.10
C GLN A 181 -71.14 3.80 12.34
N GLU A 182 -70.49 3.20 11.36
CA GLU A 182 -69.48 3.81 10.47
C GLU A 182 -69.62 3.24 9.07
N THR A 183 -69.31 4.05 8.02
CA THR A 183 -69.40 3.61 6.61
C THR A 183 -68.04 3.17 6.11
N ILE A 184 -67.33 2.35 6.89
CA ILE A 184 -65.96 1.84 6.56
C ILE A 184 -65.97 0.34 6.38
N ILE A 185 -65.08 -0.12 5.46
CA ILE A 185 -64.86 -1.55 5.25
C ILE A 185 -64.00 -2.07 6.40
N THR A 186 -64.48 -3.09 7.09
CA THR A 186 -63.85 -3.66 8.27
C THR A 186 -63.61 -5.16 8.07
N GLN A 187 -62.52 -5.68 8.66
CA GLN A 187 -62.28 -7.11 8.76
C GLN A 187 -62.32 -7.58 10.22
N ARG A 188 -62.93 -8.75 10.43
CA ARG A 188 -62.90 -9.49 11.70
C ARG A 188 -62.70 -10.98 11.38
N ASN A 189 -61.78 -11.61 12.15
CA ASN A 189 -61.46 -13.03 11.94
C ASN A 189 -61.11 -13.34 10.47
N ASN A 190 -60.33 -12.47 9.81
CA ASN A 190 -59.94 -12.56 8.39
C ASN A 190 -61.11 -12.49 7.39
N ARG A 191 -62.30 -12.09 7.83
CA ARG A 191 -63.49 -11.91 6.97
C ARG A 191 -63.88 -10.46 6.83
N TYR A 192 -64.35 -10.08 5.71
CA TYR A 192 -64.91 -8.76 5.46
C TYR A 192 -66.31 -8.66 6.03
N VAL A 193 -66.52 -7.70 6.88
CA VAL A 193 -67.75 -7.47 7.63
C VAL A 193 -68.18 -6.02 7.57
N ILE A 194 -69.48 -5.76 7.89
CA ILE A 194 -70.00 -4.41 8.03
C ILE A 194 -70.35 -4.09 9.48
N PRO A 195 -70.06 -2.88 9.96
CA PRO A 195 -70.37 -2.47 11.33
C PRO A 195 -71.83 -1.99 11.49
N VAL A 196 -72.69 -2.83 11.96
CA VAL A 196 -74.12 -2.58 12.12
C VAL A 196 -74.42 -2.23 13.61
N LYS A 197 -75.22 -1.23 13.85
CA LYS A 197 -75.69 -0.90 15.21
C LYS A 197 -76.53 -2.06 15.72
N GLN A 198 -76.40 -2.43 17.00
CA GLN A 198 -77.08 -3.59 17.61
C GLN A 198 -78.58 -3.57 17.45
N GLU A 199 -79.23 -2.36 17.57
CA GLU A 199 -80.68 -2.15 17.45
C GLU A 199 -81.22 -2.50 16.05
N TYR A 200 -80.38 -2.46 15.01
CA TYR A 200 -80.79 -2.76 13.64
C TYR A 200 -80.31 -4.14 13.13
N ARG A 201 -79.96 -5.07 14.02
CA ARG A 201 -79.51 -6.44 13.68
C ARG A 201 -80.53 -7.16 12.79
N GLN A 202 -81.85 -6.99 13.07
CA GLN A 202 -82.95 -7.70 12.34
C GLN A 202 -83.08 -7.26 10.86
N TYR A 203 -82.42 -6.18 10.41
CA TYR A 203 -82.54 -5.69 9.07
C TYR A 203 -81.44 -6.23 8.15
N PHE A 204 -80.42 -6.95 8.74
CA PHE A 204 -79.33 -7.51 8.00
C PHE A 204 -79.25 -9.03 8.23
N ASP A 205 -79.46 -9.78 7.13
CA ASP A 205 -79.21 -11.21 7.13
C ASP A 205 -77.72 -11.48 6.97
N GLY A 206 -77.13 -12.13 7.99
CA GLY A 206 -75.73 -12.42 8.00
C GLY A 206 -75.20 -13.00 9.31
N LEU A 207 -73.94 -13.42 9.27
CA LEU A 207 -73.25 -14.03 10.40
C LEU A 207 -72.56 -12.97 11.22
N ILE A 208 -72.76 -13.02 12.57
CA ILE A 208 -72.04 -12.13 13.50
C ILE A 208 -70.67 -12.71 13.80
N HIS A 209 -69.58 -12.00 13.46
CA HIS A 209 -68.22 -12.43 13.68
C HIS A 209 -67.61 -11.83 14.94
N ASP A 210 -68.09 -10.59 15.34
CA ASP A 210 -67.55 -9.88 16.49
C ASP A 210 -68.54 -8.82 17.02
N ARG A 211 -68.27 -8.30 18.24
CA ARG A 211 -68.98 -7.18 18.83
C ARG A 211 -68.02 -6.16 19.34
N SER A 212 -68.40 -4.87 19.27
CA SER A 212 -67.57 -3.81 19.88
C SER A 212 -67.50 -3.98 21.41
N ALA A 213 -66.45 -3.46 22.02
CA ALA A 213 -66.28 -3.55 23.48
C ALA A 213 -67.49 -3.02 24.30
N THR A 214 -68.24 -2.08 23.79
CA THR A 214 -69.47 -1.54 24.38
C THR A 214 -70.71 -2.34 24.02
N GLY A 215 -70.58 -3.34 23.11
CA GLY A 215 -71.73 -4.14 22.64
C GLY A 215 -72.65 -3.40 21.66
N GLN A 216 -72.46 -2.13 21.38
CA GLN A 216 -73.33 -1.26 20.58
C GLN A 216 -73.19 -1.49 19.06
N THR A 217 -72.08 -2.11 18.60
CA THR A 217 -71.84 -2.40 17.20
C THR A 217 -71.59 -3.86 17.02
N LEU A 218 -72.35 -4.46 16.05
CA LEU A 218 -72.16 -5.86 15.61
C LEU A 218 -71.40 -5.85 14.26
N TYR A 219 -70.40 -6.66 14.19
CA TYR A 219 -69.65 -6.92 12.94
C TYR A 219 -70.26 -8.08 12.24
N ILE A 220 -71.09 -7.79 11.22
CA ILE A 220 -71.90 -8.76 10.51
C ILE A 220 -71.26 -9.04 9.14
N GLU A 221 -71.11 -10.29 8.81
CA GLU A 221 -70.88 -10.78 7.46
C GLU A 221 -72.21 -10.96 6.74
N PRO A 222 -72.59 -10.13 5.77
CA PRO A 222 -73.84 -10.27 5.02
C PRO A 222 -73.85 -11.61 4.30
N MET A 223 -75.05 -12.32 4.26
CA MET A 223 -75.17 -13.58 3.61
C MET A 223 -74.68 -13.58 2.16
N ARG A 224 -74.84 -12.48 1.46
CA ARG A 224 -74.40 -12.26 0.09
C ARG A 224 -72.86 -12.34 -0.05
N LEU A 225 -72.10 -12.09 1.03
CA LEU A 225 -70.63 -12.08 1.01
C LEU A 225 -70.04 -13.36 1.58
N VAL A 226 -70.81 -14.23 2.19
CA VAL A 226 -70.32 -15.44 2.85
C VAL A 226 -69.56 -16.36 1.85
N GLU A 227 -70.13 -16.55 0.68
CA GLU A 227 -69.49 -17.36 -0.38
C GLU A 227 -68.19 -16.74 -0.86
N LEU A 228 -68.16 -15.41 -1.13
CA LEU A 228 -66.99 -14.69 -1.56
C LEU A 228 -65.89 -14.68 -0.46
N ASN A 229 -66.25 -14.53 0.80
CA ASN A 229 -65.32 -14.62 1.92
C ASN A 229 -64.77 -16.06 2.07
N ASN A 230 -65.62 -17.08 1.83
CA ASN A 230 -65.14 -18.50 1.82
C ASN A 230 -64.15 -18.71 0.70
N ASP A 231 -64.46 -18.27 -0.55
CA ASP A 231 -63.57 -18.38 -1.70
C ASP A 231 -62.24 -17.68 -1.47
N LEU A 232 -62.28 -16.48 -0.84
CA LEU A 232 -61.13 -15.74 -0.45
C LEU A 232 -60.26 -16.51 0.56
N GLN A 233 -60.88 -17.09 1.61
CA GLN A 233 -60.18 -17.87 2.62
C GLN A 233 -59.55 -19.12 2.01
N GLU A 234 -60.29 -19.85 1.15
CA GLU A 234 -59.76 -21.03 0.44
C GLU A 234 -58.57 -20.65 -0.45
N ALA A 235 -58.66 -19.54 -1.17
CA ALA A 235 -57.58 -19.07 -2.02
C ALA A 235 -56.34 -18.63 -1.20
N LEU A 236 -56.51 -17.97 -0.03
CA LEU A 236 -55.43 -17.60 0.88
C LEU A 236 -54.72 -18.84 1.48
N ILE A 237 -55.50 -19.83 1.95
CA ILE A 237 -54.95 -21.12 2.42
C ILE A 237 -54.20 -21.81 1.29
N GLY A 238 -54.77 -21.80 0.08
CA GLY A 238 -54.12 -22.34 -1.10
C GLY A 238 -52.80 -21.65 -1.44
N GLU A 239 -52.73 -20.30 -1.31
CA GLU A 239 -51.51 -19.52 -1.48
C GLU A 239 -50.46 -19.92 -0.45
N GLU A 240 -50.79 -19.99 0.84
CA GLU A 240 -49.87 -20.39 1.90
C GLU A 240 -49.28 -21.78 1.68
N GLN A 241 -50.16 -22.76 1.29
CA GLN A 241 -49.69 -24.09 0.96
C GLN A 241 -48.77 -24.12 -0.25
N GLU A 242 -49.06 -23.34 -1.28
CA GLU A 242 -48.22 -23.29 -2.47
C GLU A 242 -46.88 -22.61 -2.20
N VAL A 243 -46.85 -21.55 -1.41
CA VAL A 243 -45.61 -20.89 -0.92
C VAL A 243 -44.76 -21.88 -0.11
N LEU A 244 -45.39 -22.64 0.79
CA LEU A 244 -44.66 -23.67 1.55
C LEU A 244 -44.08 -24.76 0.63
N ARG A 245 -44.87 -25.17 -0.41
CA ARG A 245 -44.39 -26.15 -1.41
C ARG A 245 -43.15 -25.62 -2.16
N ILE A 246 -43.20 -24.35 -2.57
CA ILE A 246 -42.07 -23.70 -3.25
C ILE A 246 -40.85 -23.67 -2.33
N TYR A 247 -41.02 -23.28 -1.06
CA TYR A 247 -39.89 -23.25 -0.11
C TYR A 247 -39.32 -24.64 0.18
N LYS A 248 -40.15 -25.68 0.21
CA LYS A 248 -39.70 -27.08 0.29
C LYS A 248 -38.84 -27.47 -0.91
N GLU A 249 -39.28 -27.13 -2.11
CA GLU A 249 -38.53 -27.39 -3.35
C GLU A 249 -37.16 -26.68 -3.33
N LEU A 250 -37.14 -25.39 -2.96
CA LEU A 250 -35.92 -24.61 -2.88
C LEU A 250 -34.98 -25.13 -1.79
N SER A 251 -35.54 -25.52 -0.63
CA SER A 251 -34.75 -26.11 0.46
C SER A 251 -34.09 -27.42 0.04
N ALA A 252 -34.81 -28.26 -0.73
CA ALA A 252 -34.26 -29.49 -1.27
C ALA A 252 -33.15 -29.22 -2.31
N LEU A 253 -33.30 -28.19 -3.13
CA LEU A 253 -32.24 -27.73 -4.06
C LEU A 253 -31.00 -27.25 -3.31
N ILE A 254 -31.18 -26.43 -2.28
CA ILE A 254 -30.08 -25.94 -1.42
C ILE A 254 -29.39 -27.11 -0.71
N LYS A 255 -30.17 -28.11 -0.23
CA LYS A 255 -29.62 -29.34 0.37
C LYS A 255 -28.68 -30.08 -0.58
N GLN A 256 -29.07 -30.23 -1.86
CA GLN A 256 -28.23 -30.89 -2.86
C GLN A 256 -26.89 -30.24 -3.08
N HIS A 257 -26.85 -28.91 -2.97
CA HIS A 257 -25.65 -28.08 -3.17
C HIS A 257 -25.03 -27.54 -1.86
N SER A 258 -25.45 -28.07 -0.70
CA SER A 258 -25.06 -27.50 0.60
C SER A 258 -23.58 -27.56 0.88
N ASN A 259 -22.83 -28.57 0.41
CA ASN A 259 -21.39 -28.68 0.56
C ASN A 259 -20.69 -27.63 -0.30
N ASP A 260 -21.10 -27.51 -1.55
CA ASP A 260 -20.56 -26.55 -2.50
C ASP A 260 -20.82 -25.10 -2.04
N LEU A 261 -22.00 -24.84 -1.49
CA LEU A 261 -22.38 -23.53 -0.91
C LEU A 261 -21.55 -23.20 0.33
N MET A 262 -21.26 -24.19 1.17
CA MET A 262 -20.42 -24.00 2.34
C MET A 262 -18.98 -23.72 1.94
N ASP A 263 -18.39 -24.48 1.03
CA ASP A 263 -17.04 -24.25 0.49
C ASP A 263 -16.92 -22.87 -0.16
N ALA A 264 -17.89 -22.52 -1.03
CA ALA A 264 -17.93 -21.20 -1.65
C ALA A 264 -18.04 -20.07 -0.62
N CYS A 265 -18.86 -20.23 0.41
CA CYS A 265 -19.02 -19.24 1.48
C CYS A 265 -17.74 -19.05 2.29
N GLU A 266 -17.03 -20.12 2.59
CA GLU A 266 -15.76 -20.09 3.32
C GLU A 266 -14.68 -19.37 2.50
N LYS A 267 -14.51 -19.73 1.23
CA LYS A 267 -13.52 -19.10 0.33
C LYS A 267 -13.78 -17.60 0.12
N VAL A 268 -15.05 -17.22 -0.10
CA VAL A 268 -15.45 -15.82 -0.22
C VAL A 268 -15.16 -15.05 1.07
N SER A 269 -15.49 -15.66 2.22
CA SER A 269 -15.25 -15.05 3.53
C SER A 269 -13.75 -14.92 3.83
N HIS A 270 -12.92 -15.86 3.37
CA HIS A 270 -11.47 -15.74 3.45
C HIS A 270 -10.97 -14.52 2.66
N ILE A 271 -11.41 -14.34 1.41
CA ILE A 271 -11.06 -13.14 0.64
C ILE A 271 -11.49 -11.87 1.36
N GLU A 272 -12.72 -11.80 1.89
CA GLU A 272 -13.19 -10.65 2.67
C GLU A 272 -12.33 -10.39 3.92
N PHE A 273 -11.89 -11.44 4.59
CA PHE A 273 -10.97 -11.37 5.73
C PHE A 273 -9.61 -10.80 5.31
N VAL A 274 -9.02 -11.26 4.20
CA VAL A 274 -7.75 -10.73 3.68
C VAL A 274 -7.89 -9.25 3.28
N TYR A 275 -9.02 -8.85 2.71
CA TYR A 275 -9.30 -7.43 2.48
C TYR A 275 -9.50 -6.65 3.79
N GLY A 276 -10.01 -7.28 4.85
CA GLY A 276 -10.03 -6.70 6.20
C GLY A 276 -8.63 -6.35 6.68
N LYS A 277 -7.65 -7.28 6.52
CA LYS A 277 -6.24 -7.04 6.81
C LYS A 277 -5.66 -5.87 6.00
N ALA A 278 -5.96 -5.81 4.71
CA ALA A 278 -5.51 -4.72 3.84
C ALA A 278 -6.08 -3.35 4.24
N LYS A 279 -7.36 -3.29 4.63
CA LYS A 279 -7.99 -2.05 5.13
C LYS A 279 -7.38 -1.59 6.45
N LEU A 280 -7.13 -2.53 7.36
CA LEU A 280 -6.43 -2.24 8.62
C LEU A 280 -5.02 -1.70 8.36
N ALA A 281 -4.27 -2.35 7.44
CA ALA A 281 -2.95 -1.90 7.03
C ALA A 281 -2.96 -0.46 6.49
N MET A 282 -3.96 -0.12 5.69
CA MET A 282 -4.12 1.24 5.15
C MET A 282 -4.48 2.25 6.25
N ALA A 283 -5.38 1.91 7.17
CA ALA A 283 -5.78 2.77 8.28
C ALA A 283 -4.59 3.10 9.20
N GLN A 284 -3.76 2.11 9.51
CA GLN A 284 -2.58 2.24 10.36
C GLN A 284 -1.33 2.73 9.61
N LYS A 285 -1.39 2.94 8.28
CA LYS A 285 -0.24 3.22 7.40
C LYS A 285 0.86 2.19 7.62
N ALA A 286 0.46 0.94 7.67
CA ALA A 286 1.31 -0.20 7.94
C ALA A 286 2.01 -0.68 6.67
N VAL A 287 3.14 -1.34 6.84
CA VAL A 287 3.96 -1.91 5.77
C VAL A 287 4.19 -3.39 6.01
N GLN A 288 4.44 -4.14 4.95
CA GLN A 288 4.93 -5.51 5.05
C GLN A 288 6.36 -5.49 5.60
N ALA A 289 6.60 -6.15 6.74
CA ALA A 289 7.94 -6.36 7.23
C ALA A 289 8.60 -7.54 6.50
N THR A 290 9.91 -7.46 6.34
CA THR A 290 10.70 -8.58 5.80
C THR A 290 10.92 -9.61 6.90
N LEU A 291 10.65 -10.89 6.60
CA LEU A 291 10.97 -11.97 7.53
C LEU A 291 12.48 -12.22 7.54
N SER A 292 13.13 -12.02 8.69
CA SER A 292 14.55 -12.30 8.85
C SER A 292 14.87 -13.78 8.60
N GLU A 293 15.99 -14.06 7.97
CA GLU A 293 16.55 -15.43 7.90
C GLU A 293 17.26 -15.83 9.21
N GLY A 294 17.72 -14.83 9.96
CA GLY A 294 18.34 -14.95 11.27
C GLY A 294 17.39 -14.63 12.41
N ARG A 295 17.94 -13.93 13.40
CA ARG A 295 17.20 -13.47 14.58
C ARG A 295 17.13 -11.95 14.68
N ASP A 296 17.37 -11.26 13.59
CA ASP A 296 17.51 -9.81 13.58
C ASP A 296 16.16 -9.13 13.62
N VAL A 297 16.00 -8.28 14.61
CA VAL A 297 14.92 -7.30 14.71
C VAL A 297 15.49 -5.95 14.27
N ASN A 298 14.89 -5.35 13.27
CA ASN A 298 15.18 -3.98 12.86
C ASN A 298 13.87 -3.27 12.51
N LEU A 299 13.25 -2.66 13.49
CA LEU A 299 12.02 -1.90 13.31
C LEU A 299 12.39 -0.42 13.09
N MET A 300 12.00 0.09 11.93
CA MET A 300 12.26 1.48 11.54
C MET A 300 11.00 2.31 11.76
N ARG A 301 11.10 3.32 12.64
CA ARG A 301 9.99 4.22 12.98
C ARG A 301 8.69 3.48 13.33
N ALA A 302 8.82 2.44 14.12
CA ALA A 302 7.70 1.65 14.61
C ALA A 302 6.74 2.51 15.45
N ARG A 303 5.47 2.33 15.25
CA ARG A 303 4.39 3.02 15.99
C ARG A 303 3.52 1.98 16.68
N HIS A 304 3.13 2.27 17.92
CA HIS A 304 2.18 1.42 18.62
C HIS A 304 0.79 1.55 17.97
N PRO A 305 0.19 0.48 17.44
CA PRO A 305 -1.03 0.56 16.62
C PRO A 305 -2.25 1.11 17.37
N LEU A 306 -2.34 0.89 18.67
CA LEU A 306 -3.45 1.34 19.51
C LEU A 306 -3.31 2.78 20.02
N ILE A 307 -2.22 3.46 19.70
CA ILE A 307 -2.04 4.89 20.03
C ILE A 307 -2.43 5.71 18.80
N PRO A 308 -3.27 6.75 18.97
CA PRO A 308 -3.71 7.58 17.85
C PRO A 308 -2.54 8.14 17.02
N ALA A 309 -2.67 8.13 15.69
CA ALA A 309 -1.60 8.47 14.75
C ALA A 309 -1.06 9.92 14.91
N ASN A 310 -1.83 10.83 15.51
CA ASN A 310 -1.44 12.23 15.79
C ASN A 310 -0.63 12.38 17.08
N THR A 311 -0.62 11.37 17.95
CA THR A 311 0.05 11.41 19.26
C THR A 311 1.19 10.40 19.35
N VAL A 312 1.12 9.30 18.59
CA VAL A 312 2.14 8.25 18.62
C VAL A 312 3.49 8.78 18.14
N VAL A 313 4.53 8.49 18.89
CA VAL A 313 5.92 8.84 18.51
C VAL A 313 6.59 7.63 17.89
N PRO A 314 7.05 7.74 16.63
CA PRO A 314 7.76 6.65 15.97
C PRO A 314 9.10 6.35 16.66
N THR A 315 9.38 5.06 16.88
CA THR A 315 10.58 4.57 17.60
C THR A 315 11.34 3.56 16.76
N ASP A 316 12.65 3.67 16.71
CA ASP A 316 13.52 2.67 16.08
C ASP A 316 13.92 1.63 17.14
N ILE A 317 13.74 0.33 16.82
CA ILE A 317 14.10 -0.78 17.72
C ILE A 317 15.02 -1.73 16.94
N ARG A 318 16.20 -1.98 17.50
CA ARG A 318 17.17 -2.95 16.95
C ARG A 318 17.54 -3.96 17.99
N LEU A 319 17.64 -5.23 17.61
CA LEU A 319 17.98 -6.33 18.49
C LEU A 319 18.39 -7.54 17.65
N GLY A 320 19.36 -8.35 18.12
CA GLY A 320 19.70 -9.62 17.49
C GLY A 320 20.97 -9.61 16.64
N THR A 321 21.44 -8.47 16.15
CA THR A 321 22.69 -8.33 15.37
C THR A 321 23.90 -8.24 16.31
N ASP A 322 24.13 -7.05 16.90
CA ASP A 322 25.30 -6.77 17.71
C ASP A 322 25.09 -7.20 19.17
N TYR A 323 23.88 -7.19 19.64
CA TYR A 323 23.46 -7.53 20.99
C TYR A 323 22.12 -8.28 20.97
N ARG A 324 21.90 -9.08 22.00
CA ARG A 324 20.68 -9.90 22.16
C ARG A 324 19.76 -9.41 23.26
N ILE A 325 20.27 -8.58 24.14
CA ILE A 325 19.50 -7.98 25.22
C ILE A 325 19.57 -6.47 25.09
N LEU A 326 18.40 -5.82 25.06
CA LEU A 326 18.27 -4.37 25.10
C LEU A 326 17.71 -3.97 26.46
N LEU A 327 18.54 -3.27 27.28
CA LEU A 327 18.17 -2.76 28.58
C LEU A 327 17.68 -1.31 28.46
N ILE A 328 16.38 -1.09 28.67
CA ILE A 328 15.77 0.25 28.56
C ILE A 328 15.72 0.91 29.93
N THR A 329 16.22 2.13 29.97
CA THR A 329 16.26 2.96 31.19
C THR A 329 15.51 4.27 30.98
N GLY A 330 15.15 4.94 32.07
CA GLY A 330 14.41 6.20 32.03
C GLY A 330 13.27 6.27 33.02
N SER A 331 12.49 7.36 33.01
CA SER A 331 11.30 7.51 33.86
C SER A 331 10.18 6.55 33.47
N ASN A 332 9.36 6.12 34.42
CA ASN A 332 8.22 5.21 34.17
C ASN A 332 7.21 5.84 33.19
N THR A 333 6.99 7.14 33.27
CA THR A 333 6.14 7.89 32.35
C THR A 333 6.76 8.06 30.94
N GLY A 334 8.03 7.65 30.73
CA GLY A 334 8.81 7.93 29.52
C GLY A 334 8.44 7.07 28.30
N GLY A 335 7.70 5.98 28.45
CA GLY A 335 7.32 5.09 27.34
C GLY A 335 8.15 3.80 27.24
N LYS A 336 8.84 3.39 28.31
CA LYS A 336 9.55 2.09 28.39
C LYS A 336 8.59 0.94 28.07
N THR A 337 7.51 0.85 28.82
CA THR A 337 6.42 -0.13 28.65
C THR A 337 5.83 -0.10 27.24
N VAL A 338 5.62 1.09 26.68
CA VAL A 338 5.10 1.23 25.31
C VAL A 338 6.09 0.65 24.28
N SER A 339 7.39 0.84 24.48
CA SER A 339 8.41 0.28 23.57
C SER A 339 8.45 -1.25 23.63
N LEU A 340 8.36 -1.84 24.84
CA LEU A 340 8.24 -3.29 25.04
C LEU A 340 6.99 -3.84 24.36
N LYS A 341 5.82 -3.25 24.64
CA LYS A 341 4.54 -3.64 24.02
C LYS A 341 4.58 -3.49 22.50
N THR A 342 5.20 -2.42 21.98
CA THR A 342 5.32 -2.21 20.53
C THR A 342 6.08 -3.35 19.87
N LEU A 343 7.25 -3.75 20.39
CA LEU A 343 8.01 -4.85 19.82
C LEU A 343 7.21 -6.16 19.84
N GLY A 344 6.62 -6.51 20.99
CA GLY A 344 5.82 -7.73 21.14
C GLY A 344 4.62 -7.76 20.22
N LEU A 345 3.82 -6.68 20.22
CA LEU A 345 2.59 -6.58 19.43
C LEU A 345 2.85 -6.60 17.92
N LEU A 346 3.86 -5.86 17.44
CA LEU A 346 4.22 -5.89 16.03
C LEU A 346 4.76 -7.25 15.57
N SER A 347 5.44 -7.97 16.46
CA SER A 347 5.88 -9.35 16.19
C SER A 347 4.67 -10.29 16.05
N LEU A 348 3.67 -10.19 16.95
CA LEU A 348 2.42 -10.96 16.85
C LEU A 348 1.66 -10.63 15.56
N MET A 349 1.52 -9.36 15.25
CA MET A 349 0.88 -8.90 14.01
C MET A 349 1.55 -9.50 12.78
N ASN A 350 2.87 -9.39 12.68
CA ASN A 350 3.63 -9.93 11.56
C ASN A 350 3.47 -11.44 11.42
N GLN A 351 3.55 -12.19 12.52
CA GLN A 351 3.38 -13.65 12.54
C GLN A 351 1.93 -14.09 12.25
N SER A 352 0.98 -13.17 12.33
CA SER A 352 -0.42 -13.40 11.96
C SER A 352 -0.75 -12.99 10.52
N GLY A 353 0.26 -12.63 9.71
CA GLY A 353 0.07 -12.16 8.34
C GLY A 353 -0.55 -10.76 8.25
N LEU A 354 -0.39 -9.94 9.29
CA LEU A 354 -0.76 -8.53 9.31
C LEU A 354 0.45 -7.65 9.00
N PHE A 355 0.21 -6.56 8.30
CA PHE A 355 1.22 -5.51 8.14
C PHE A 355 1.41 -4.76 9.46
N ILE A 356 2.59 -4.19 9.64
CA ILE A 356 2.96 -3.48 10.86
C ILE A 356 3.09 -1.98 10.64
N PRO A 357 2.63 -1.13 11.55
CA PRO A 357 2.78 0.32 11.47
C PRO A 357 4.23 0.75 11.71
N ALA A 358 5.06 0.59 10.69
CA ALA A 358 6.48 0.93 10.67
C ALA A 358 6.86 1.54 9.31
N ASP A 359 8.12 1.90 9.10
CA ASP A 359 8.61 2.33 7.79
C ASP A 359 9.14 1.11 6.99
N HIS A 360 9.17 1.26 5.65
CA HIS A 360 9.71 0.26 4.75
C HIS A 360 11.16 -0.11 5.09
N GLY A 361 11.51 -1.39 4.97
CA GLY A 361 12.82 -1.91 5.35
C GLY A 361 12.88 -2.43 6.78
N SER A 362 11.76 -2.43 7.50
CA SER A 362 11.64 -3.10 8.79
C SER A 362 11.75 -4.62 8.63
N ILE A 363 12.46 -5.26 9.56
CA ILE A 363 12.77 -6.69 9.56
C ILE A 363 12.36 -7.28 10.90
N LEU A 364 11.68 -8.42 10.89
CA LEU A 364 11.31 -9.18 12.08
C LEU A 364 11.65 -10.67 11.89
N PRO A 365 12.19 -11.35 12.91
CA PRO A 365 12.32 -12.79 12.92
C PRO A 365 11.00 -13.47 13.27
N ILE A 366 10.96 -14.77 13.14
CA ILE A 366 9.84 -15.60 13.60
C ILE A 366 10.17 -16.13 14.98
N PHE A 367 9.39 -15.78 15.97
CA PHE A 367 9.51 -16.28 17.34
C PHE A 367 8.64 -17.52 17.52
N HIS A 368 9.18 -18.54 18.22
CA HIS A 368 8.39 -19.69 18.61
C HIS A 368 7.45 -19.36 19.76
N ASN A 369 7.92 -18.55 20.70
CA ASN A 369 7.12 -18.00 21.79
C ASN A 369 7.47 -16.52 21.99
N ILE A 370 6.51 -15.76 22.49
CA ILE A 370 6.72 -14.39 22.95
C ILE A 370 6.22 -14.33 24.39
N PHE A 371 7.16 -14.21 25.30
CA PHE A 371 6.88 -14.09 26.73
C PHE A 371 6.91 -12.63 27.13
N ALA A 372 5.89 -12.20 27.83
CA ALA A 372 5.77 -10.83 28.32
C ALA A 372 5.34 -10.82 29.80
N ASP A 373 6.11 -10.12 30.60
CA ASP A 373 5.74 -9.72 31.97
C ASP A 373 5.76 -8.19 32.01
N ILE A 374 4.60 -7.60 31.71
CA ILE A 374 4.42 -6.17 31.47
C ILE A 374 3.11 -5.71 32.12
N GLY A 375 3.20 -4.74 33.01
CA GLY A 375 2.06 -4.09 33.66
C GLY A 375 2.13 -4.15 35.16
N ASP A 376 1.56 -3.14 35.83
CA ASP A 376 1.34 -3.10 37.28
C ASP A 376 0.03 -3.84 37.58
N GLU A 377 0.10 -5.03 38.13
CA GLU A 377 -1.05 -5.66 38.83
C GLU A 377 -1.38 -4.88 40.11
N GLN A 378 -1.92 -3.67 39.99
CA GLN A 378 -2.52 -2.94 41.12
C GLN A 378 -3.93 -3.46 41.42
N SER A 379 -4.18 -4.75 41.36
CA SER A 379 -5.43 -5.32 41.82
C SER A 379 -5.35 -5.50 43.35
N ILE A 380 -6.20 -4.79 44.05
CA ILE A 380 -6.34 -4.80 45.53
C ILE A 380 -6.67 -6.21 46.07
N GLU A 381 -6.99 -7.17 45.21
CA GLU A 381 -7.40 -8.53 45.55
C GLU A 381 -6.26 -9.57 45.58
N ALA A 382 -5.08 -9.27 45.02
CA ALA A 382 -3.94 -10.18 45.06
C ALA A 382 -3.07 -9.91 46.29
N SER A 383 -3.24 -10.71 47.33
CA SER A 383 -2.51 -10.65 48.60
C SER A 383 -1.05 -11.11 48.52
N LEU A 384 -0.54 -11.43 47.35
CA LEU A 384 0.88 -11.68 47.12
C LEU A 384 1.53 -10.35 46.74
N SER A 385 2.68 -10.05 47.37
CA SER A 385 3.48 -8.85 47.00
C SER A 385 3.71 -8.84 45.47
N THR A 386 3.64 -7.67 44.86
CA THR A 386 3.90 -7.47 43.43
C THR A 386 5.19 -8.14 42.96
N PHE A 387 6.24 -8.12 43.80
CA PHE A 387 7.49 -8.85 43.59
C PHE A 387 7.29 -10.37 43.41
N SER A 388 6.47 -11.02 44.25
CA SER A 388 6.26 -12.47 44.19
C SER A 388 5.51 -12.86 42.92
N ALA A 389 4.56 -12.05 42.44
CA ALA A 389 3.84 -12.29 41.20
C ALA A 389 4.76 -12.18 39.97
N HIS A 390 5.54 -11.10 39.85
CA HIS A 390 6.55 -10.94 38.81
C HIS A 390 7.58 -12.08 38.83
N MET A 391 8.06 -12.44 40.02
CA MET A 391 9.06 -13.50 40.14
C MET A 391 8.51 -14.87 39.72
N THR A 392 7.25 -15.16 40.01
CA THR A 392 6.57 -16.38 39.55
C THR A 392 6.49 -16.44 38.03
N GLN A 393 6.17 -15.32 37.37
CA GLN A 393 6.17 -15.20 35.92
C GLN A 393 7.56 -15.39 35.32
N VAL A 394 8.56 -14.68 35.86
CA VAL A 394 9.98 -14.83 35.43
C VAL A 394 10.46 -16.29 35.57
N ILE A 395 10.14 -16.98 36.68
CA ILE A 395 10.46 -18.39 36.88
C ILE A 395 9.79 -19.27 35.83
N SER A 396 8.52 -18.99 35.49
CA SER A 396 7.83 -19.72 34.42
C SER A 396 8.50 -19.48 33.06
N ILE A 397 8.86 -18.23 32.73
CA ILE A 397 9.58 -17.87 31.49
C ILE A 397 10.93 -18.62 31.45
N ILE A 398 11.71 -18.58 32.50
CA ILE A 398 13.03 -19.28 32.60
C ILE A 398 12.91 -20.76 32.25
N LYS A 399 11.85 -21.43 32.76
CA LYS A 399 11.62 -22.86 32.54
C LYS A 399 11.25 -23.21 31.08
N HIS A 400 10.51 -22.35 30.39
CA HIS A 400 9.91 -22.65 29.09
C HIS A 400 10.58 -21.93 27.90
N CYS A 401 11.35 -20.86 28.16
CA CYS A 401 11.98 -20.08 27.14
C CYS A 401 13.10 -20.83 26.43
N GLY A 402 13.21 -20.68 25.13
CA GLY A 402 14.26 -21.16 24.23
C GLY A 402 15.07 -20.07 23.56
N PRO A 403 16.07 -20.45 22.76
CA PRO A 403 16.88 -19.44 22.05
C PRO A 403 16.13 -18.70 20.92
N ASN A 404 15.03 -19.25 20.40
CA ASN A 404 14.22 -18.66 19.32
C ASN A 404 12.98 -17.93 19.85
N ASP A 405 12.97 -17.59 21.13
CA ASP A 405 11.87 -16.90 21.78
C ASP A 405 12.23 -15.43 22.02
N LEU A 406 11.21 -14.61 22.20
CA LEU A 406 11.33 -13.22 22.62
C LEU A 406 10.86 -13.10 24.07
N VAL A 407 11.67 -12.42 24.89
CA VAL A 407 11.35 -12.16 26.30
C VAL A 407 11.25 -10.66 26.51
N LEU A 408 10.12 -10.21 27.06
CA LEU A 408 9.80 -8.81 27.33
C LEU A 408 9.51 -8.68 28.85
N LEU A 409 10.39 -8.02 29.58
CA LEU A 409 10.21 -7.82 31.02
C LEU A 409 10.17 -6.34 31.35
N ASP A 410 9.15 -5.91 32.07
CA ASP A 410 9.06 -4.55 32.58
C ASP A 410 9.49 -4.51 34.04
N GLU A 411 10.23 -3.50 34.41
CA GLU A 411 10.71 -3.20 35.76
C GLU A 411 11.39 -4.38 36.49
N LEU A 412 12.30 -5.07 35.81
CA LEU A 412 12.99 -6.26 36.35
C LEU A 412 13.69 -5.95 37.66
N GLY A 413 13.35 -6.74 38.70
CA GLY A 413 13.91 -6.65 40.06
C GLY A 413 13.19 -5.66 40.99
N SER A 414 12.13 -4.98 40.52
CA SER A 414 11.36 -4.03 41.34
C SER A 414 10.56 -4.75 42.45
N GLY A 415 10.20 -3.99 43.47
CA GLY A 415 9.31 -4.45 44.54
C GLY A 415 10.00 -5.20 45.73
N THR A 416 11.33 -5.17 45.76
CA THR A 416 12.13 -5.71 46.90
C THR A 416 13.26 -4.74 47.29
N ASP A 417 14.12 -5.16 48.20
CA ASP A 417 15.33 -4.39 48.54
C ASP A 417 16.16 -4.09 47.28
N PRO A 418 16.61 -2.83 47.06
CA PRO A 418 17.31 -2.43 45.84
C PRO A 418 18.60 -3.22 45.55
N GLU A 419 19.36 -3.60 46.61
CA GLU A 419 20.60 -4.36 46.45
C GLU A 419 20.30 -5.81 46.06
N GLU A 420 19.32 -6.43 46.70
CA GLU A 420 18.88 -7.79 46.35
C GLU A 420 18.19 -7.83 44.99
N GLY A 421 17.33 -6.86 44.69
CA GLY A 421 16.62 -6.75 43.42
C GLY A 421 17.57 -6.57 42.24
N SER A 422 18.57 -5.71 42.39
CA SER A 422 19.59 -5.49 41.33
C SER A 422 20.49 -6.71 41.13
N ALA A 423 20.93 -7.39 42.21
CA ALA A 423 21.73 -8.62 42.12
C ALA A 423 20.99 -9.76 41.43
N LEU A 424 19.69 -9.92 41.76
CA LEU A 424 18.82 -10.90 41.12
C LEU A 424 18.58 -10.59 39.64
N ALA A 425 18.32 -9.33 39.31
CA ALA A 425 18.12 -8.89 37.97
C ALA A 425 19.36 -9.10 37.08
N VAL A 426 20.57 -8.80 37.58
CA VAL A 426 21.83 -9.11 36.87
C VAL A 426 21.96 -10.60 36.60
N SER A 427 21.64 -11.45 37.61
CA SER A 427 21.71 -12.90 37.47
C SER A 427 20.74 -13.46 36.43
N ILE A 428 19.51 -12.89 36.37
CA ILE A 428 18.49 -13.22 35.36
C ILE A 428 18.94 -12.80 33.97
N LEU A 429 19.47 -11.57 33.82
CA LEU A 429 20.03 -11.09 32.54
C LEU A 429 21.14 -12.02 32.05
N GLU A 430 22.06 -12.42 32.94
CA GLU A 430 23.16 -13.29 32.56
C GLU A 430 22.67 -14.69 32.13
N PHE A 431 21.63 -15.21 32.77
CA PHE A 431 21.00 -16.46 32.37
C PHE A 431 20.44 -16.37 30.92
N PHE A 432 19.70 -15.34 30.60
CA PHE A 432 19.14 -15.16 29.24
C PHE A 432 20.23 -14.86 28.20
N ARG A 433 21.28 -14.12 28.59
CA ARG A 433 22.44 -13.87 27.75
C ARG A 433 23.15 -15.18 27.37
N GLN A 434 23.42 -16.07 28.33
CA GLN A 434 24.02 -17.37 28.08
C GLN A 434 23.12 -18.27 27.25
N LYS A 435 21.82 -18.21 27.45
CA LYS A 435 20.83 -18.97 26.67
C LYS A 435 20.71 -18.46 25.23
N GLY A 436 21.14 -17.22 24.98
CA GLY A 436 21.13 -16.59 23.68
C GLY A 436 19.74 -16.19 23.20
N THR A 437 18.80 -15.97 24.12
CA THR A 437 17.44 -15.52 23.85
C THR A 437 17.43 -14.02 23.51
N LEU A 438 16.56 -13.58 22.61
CA LEU A 438 16.31 -12.16 22.39
C LEU A 438 15.46 -11.59 23.52
N MET A 439 15.94 -10.53 24.13
CA MET A 439 15.29 -9.95 25.30
C MET A 439 15.28 -8.42 25.25
N MET A 440 14.14 -7.85 25.59
CA MET A 440 14.01 -6.41 25.83
C MET A 440 13.49 -6.23 27.24
N VAL A 441 14.20 -5.46 28.05
CA VAL A 441 13.90 -5.34 29.49
C VAL A 441 13.97 -3.89 29.92
N SER A 442 13.05 -3.48 30.78
CA SER A 442 13.11 -2.16 31.40
C SER A 442 13.61 -2.24 32.85
N THR A 443 14.30 -1.21 33.29
CA THR A 443 14.75 -1.09 34.67
C THR A 443 14.96 0.37 35.08
N HIS A 444 15.02 0.59 36.37
CA HIS A 444 15.42 1.86 36.98
C HIS A 444 16.71 1.77 37.79
N TYR A 445 17.32 0.56 37.91
CA TYR A 445 18.54 0.33 38.66
C TYR A 445 19.80 0.76 37.90
N ASN A 446 20.67 1.50 38.58
CA ASN A 446 21.95 1.97 38.00
C ASN A 446 22.97 0.84 37.84
N GLU A 447 22.93 -0.18 38.73
CA GLU A 447 23.78 -1.36 38.69
C GLU A 447 23.62 -2.13 37.37
N LEU A 448 22.40 -2.27 36.90
CA LEU A 448 22.11 -2.93 35.62
C LEU A 448 22.64 -2.11 34.42
N LYS A 449 22.58 -0.77 34.48
CA LYS A 449 23.18 0.09 33.44
C LYS A 449 24.66 -0.13 33.32
N ASN A 450 25.37 -0.17 34.49
CA ASN A 450 26.79 -0.44 34.55
C ASN A 450 27.13 -1.83 34.07
N TYR A 451 26.35 -2.83 34.47
CA TYR A 451 26.50 -4.20 34.00
C TYR A 451 26.38 -4.31 32.48
N ALA A 452 25.35 -3.72 31.90
CA ALA A 452 25.14 -3.71 30.47
C ALA A 452 26.29 -3.02 29.71
N TYR A 453 26.85 -1.93 30.25
CA TYR A 453 27.97 -1.23 29.63
C TYR A 453 29.26 -2.08 29.55
N HIS A 454 29.48 -2.94 30.54
CA HIS A 454 30.69 -3.77 30.60
C HIS A 454 30.52 -5.19 30.05
N THR A 455 29.28 -5.55 29.62
CA THR A 455 28.96 -6.93 29.22
C THR A 455 28.62 -7.02 27.74
N ALA A 456 29.44 -7.69 26.94
CA ALA A 456 29.17 -7.91 25.52
C ALA A 456 27.86 -8.68 25.31
N GLY A 457 27.07 -8.24 24.32
CA GLY A 457 25.79 -8.85 23.98
C GLY A 457 24.59 -8.25 24.71
N ILE A 458 24.82 -7.26 25.59
CA ILE A 458 23.77 -6.42 26.21
C ILE A 458 24.01 -4.98 25.80
N GLU A 459 22.97 -4.27 25.39
CA GLU A 459 23.06 -2.86 25.01
C GLU A 459 22.12 -2.02 25.87
N ASN A 460 22.59 -0.81 26.20
CA ASN A 460 21.78 0.18 26.91
C ASN A 460 20.92 0.97 25.94
N GLY A 461 19.70 1.25 26.34
CA GLY A 461 18.83 2.22 25.70
C GLY A 461 18.16 3.12 26.72
N HIS A 462 17.80 4.32 26.31
CA HIS A 462 17.01 5.19 27.18
C HIS A 462 15.85 5.82 26.39
N VAL A 463 14.77 6.08 27.11
CA VAL A 463 13.65 6.86 26.58
C VAL A 463 13.90 8.33 26.91
N GLU A 464 13.91 9.17 25.87
CA GLU A 464 14.19 10.60 25.99
C GLU A 464 13.08 11.31 26.77
N PHE A 465 13.52 12.21 27.65
CA PHE A 465 12.63 13.07 28.46
C PHE A 465 12.98 14.54 28.21
N ASP A 466 11.99 15.36 27.88
CA ASP A 466 12.21 16.80 27.68
C ASP A 466 12.18 17.52 29.01
N GLU A 467 13.34 17.89 29.50
CA GLU A 467 13.50 18.65 30.76
C GLU A 467 12.82 20.03 30.72
N ARG A 468 12.60 20.62 29.54
CA ARG A 468 12.00 21.96 29.43
C ARG A 468 10.48 21.91 29.57
N THR A 469 9.85 20.88 29.02
CA THR A 469 8.39 20.71 29.05
C THR A 469 7.92 19.78 30.16
N LEU A 470 8.85 19.06 30.82
CA LEU A 470 8.58 17.96 31.77
C LEU A 470 7.67 16.88 31.17
N LYS A 471 7.78 16.67 29.85
CA LYS A 471 7.00 15.65 29.14
C LYS A 471 7.93 14.62 28.53
N PRO A 472 7.53 13.35 28.52
CA PRO A 472 8.26 12.34 27.79
C PRO A 472 8.18 12.66 26.30
N THR A 473 9.28 12.46 25.59
CA THR A 473 9.29 12.54 24.12
C THR A 473 8.96 11.20 23.49
N TYR A 474 8.92 10.11 24.27
CA TYR A 474 8.68 8.73 23.85
C TYR A 474 9.67 8.19 22.82
N ARG A 475 10.83 8.81 22.68
CA ARG A 475 11.88 8.39 21.75
C ARG A 475 12.87 7.50 22.44
N LEU A 476 13.16 6.35 21.84
CA LEU A 476 14.17 5.42 22.31
C LEU A 476 15.51 5.73 21.64
N HIS A 477 16.55 5.95 22.44
CA HIS A 477 17.94 6.07 22.01
C HIS A 477 18.69 4.84 22.46
N ILE A 478 19.29 4.11 21.51
CA ILE A 478 20.06 2.89 21.76
C ILE A 478 21.54 3.25 21.78
N GLY A 479 22.33 2.58 22.61
CA GLY A 479 23.77 2.82 22.77
C GLY A 479 24.11 3.77 23.92
N VAL A 480 23.12 4.27 24.63
CA VAL A 480 23.31 5.23 25.71
C VAL A 480 22.41 4.94 26.89
N ALA A 481 22.94 4.96 28.09
CA ALA A 481 22.15 4.83 29.32
C ALA A 481 21.51 6.18 29.69
N GLY A 482 20.26 6.16 30.10
CA GLY A 482 19.53 7.36 30.55
C GLY A 482 19.99 7.89 31.90
N SER A 483 20.05 9.21 32.05
CA SER A 483 20.21 9.88 33.32
C SER A 483 18.88 9.96 34.10
N SER A 484 18.93 9.97 35.42
CA SER A 484 17.78 10.16 36.29
C SER A 484 17.46 11.64 36.46
N HIS A 485 16.26 12.07 36.08
CA HIS A 485 15.84 13.48 36.10
C HIS A 485 14.95 13.84 37.28
N ALA A 486 14.84 12.98 38.30
CA ALA A 486 13.95 13.15 39.44
C ALA A 486 14.14 14.52 40.17
N LEU A 487 15.38 14.96 40.42
CA LEU A 487 15.65 16.22 41.08
C LEU A 487 15.29 17.46 40.21
N SER A 488 15.46 17.34 38.89
CA SER A 488 15.06 18.40 37.96
C SER A 488 13.52 18.51 37.85
N ILE A 489 12.84 17.39 37.88
CA ILE A 489 11.37 17.31 37.90
C ILE A 489 10.83 17.89 39.21
N ALA A 490 11.36 17.47 40.39
CA ALA A 490 10.95 17.94 41.70
C ALA A 490 11.14 19.47 41.86
N ALA A 491 12.27 19.98 41.38
CA ALA A 491 12.55 21.43 41.39
C ALA A 491 11.49 22.22 40.62
N ARG A 492 11.03 21.73 39.48
CA ARG A 492 10.01 22.39 38.65
C ARG A 492 8.60 22.22 39.13
N LEU A 493 8.31 21.11 39.82
CA LEU A 493 7.01 20.90 40.47
C LEU A 493 6.84 21.80 41.70
N GLY A 494 7.88 22.57 42.08
CA GLY A 494 7.80 23.57 43.14
C GLY A 494 8.46 23.13 44.44
N LEU A 495 9.28 22.05 44.43
CA LEU A 495 10.06 21.69 45.62
C LEU A 495 11.03 22.84 45.95
N PRO A 496 11.12 23.33 47.20
CA PRO A 496 12.01 24.41 47.59
C PRO A 496 13.45 24.17 47.14
N LYS A 497 14.08 25.21 46.59
CA LYS A 497 15.46 25.11 46.01
C LYS A 497 16.47 24.60 47.04
N GLU A 498 16.28 24.91 48.33
CA GLU A 498 17.16 24.47 49.42
C GLU A 498 17.15 22.94 49.54
N ILE A 499 15.95 22.32 49.43
CA ILE A 499 15.80 20.85 49.49
C ILE A 499 16.45 20.21 48.26
N VAL A 500 16.20 20.78 47.08
CA VAL A 500 16.81 20.28 45.81
C VAL A 500 18.32 20.36 45.87
N ASN A 501 18.88 21.48 46.36
CA ASN A 501 20.32 21.65 46.49
C ASN A 501 20.92 20.66 47.47
N ARG A 502 20.29 20.48 48.64
CA ARG A 502 20.72 19.48 49.63
C ARG A 502 20.67 18.06 49.07
N ALA A 503 19.67 17.73 48.29
CA ALA A 503 19.58 16.43 47.64
C ALA A 503 20.66 16.23 46.58
N ARG A 504 21.03 17.29 45.83
CA ARG A 504 22.19 17.27 44.91
C ARG A 504 23.51 17.09 45.63
N ASP A 505 23.71 17.83 46.72
CA ASP A 505 24.92 17.71 47.53
C ASP A 505 25.03 16.33 48.20
N TYR A 506 23.93 15.74 48.65
CA TYR A 506 23.90 14.38 49.17
C TYR A 506 24.25 13.37 48.07
N LYS A 507 23.62 13.48 46.88
CA LYS A 507 23.92 12.60 45.74
C LYS A 507 25.40 12.71 45.33
N SER A 508 26.00 13.92 45.35
CA SER A 508 27.40 14.10 44.99
C SER A 508 28.38 13.52 46.01
N LYS A 509 28.00 13.46 47.31
CA LYS A 509 28.86 12.94 48.38
C LYS A 509 28.85 11.42 48.49
N PHE A 510 27.75 10.79 48.14
CA PHE A 510 27.52 9.35 48.35
C PHE A 510 27.29 8.55 47.05
N GLY A 511 27.24 9.23 45.87
CA GLY A 511 27.09 8.60 44.56
C GLY A 511 28.42 8.45 43.81
N SER A 512 28.56 7.44 43.00
CA SER A 512 29.72 7.20 42.10
C SER A 512 29.71 8.20 40.95
N SER A 513 30.28 9.40 41.14
CA SER A 513 30.00 10.61 40.38
C SER A 513 30.76 10.76 39.02
N GLU A 514 31.91 10.07 38.83
CA GLU A 514 32.70 10.28 37.61
C GLU A 514 32.08 9.68 36.35
N MET A 515 31.56 8.46 36.43
CA MET A 515 30.93 7.77 35.32
C MET A 515 29.58 8.42 34.90
N GLU A 516 28.77 8.87 35.88
CA GLU A 516 27.49 9.58 35.57
C GLU A 516 27.75 10.92 34.87
N ASN A 517 28.83 11.63 35.20
CA ASN A 517 29.19 12.88 34.52
C ASN A 517 29.65 12.67 33.08
N VAL A 518 30.49 11.67 32.83
CA VAL A 518 30.92 11.26 31.48
C VAL A 518 29.71 10.80 30.62
N LEU A 519 28.81 10.01 31.17
CA LEU A 519 27.57 9.58 30.49
C LEU A 519 26.64 10.76 30.21
N SER A 520 26.56 11.74 31.11
CA SER A 520 25.76 12.96 30.92
C SER A 520 26.33 13.81 29.76
N ASP A 521 27.63 14.01 29.69
CA ASP A 521 28.30 14.78 28.64
C ASP A 521 28.18 14.06 27.28
N LEU A 522 28.33 12.74 27.27
CA LEU A 522 28.13 11.91 26.07
C LEU A 522 26.71 11.99 25.56
N ASN A 523 25.73 11.93 26.48
CA ASN A 523 24.30 12.07 26.17
C ASN A 523 24.00 13.43 25.53
N GLU A 524 24.59 14.50 26.03
CA GLU A 524 24.39 15.84 25.48
C GLU A 524 24.99 15.97 24.07
N GLN A 525 26.17 15.39 23.84
CA GLN A 525 26.79 15.37 22.50
C GLN A 525 25.98 14.55 21.52
N LEU A 526 25.50 13.39 21.93
CA LEU A 526 24.64 12.52 21.08
C LEU A 526 23.29 13.18 20.79
N ARG A 527 22.70 13.88 21.76
CA ARG A 527 21.48 14.67 21.54
C ARG A 527 21.71 15.78 20.48
N LYS A 528 22.79 16.53 20.60
CA LYS A 528 23.15 17.56 19.62
C LYS A 528 23.40 16.97 18.22
N SER A 529 24.06 15.82 18.15
CA SER A 529 24.30 15.11 16.90
C SER A 529 22.97 14.62 16.26
N SER A 530 22.10 14.01 17.05
CA SER A 530 20.77 13.54 16.62
C SER A 530 19.85 14.69 16.17
N GLU A 531 19.89 15.84 16.85
CA GLU A 531 19.15 17.05 16.44
C GLU A 531 19.65 17.57 15.09
N ARG A 532 20.97 17.56 14.86
CA ARG A 532 21.58 17.96 13.57
C ARG A 532 21.21 16.99 12.45
N GLU A 533 21.25 15.69 12.71
CA GLU A 533 20.87 14.66 11.74
C GLU A 533 19.40 14.81 11.33
N ARG A 534 18.50 15.08 12.29
CA ARG A 534 17.08 15.33 12.01
C ARG A 534 16.85 16.59 11.19
N ALA A 535 17.57 17.67 11.51
CA ALA A 535 17.48 18.89 10.73
C ALA A 535 17.92 18.67 9.27
N LEU A 536 19.05 17.99 9.08
CA LEU A 536 19.55 17.61 7.76
C LEU A 536 18.59 16.68 7.00
N LYS A 537 17.99 15.69 7.68
CA LYS A 537 17.02 14.80 7.06
C LYS A 537 15.76 15.55 6.63
N LYS A 538 15.28 16.49 7.46
CA LYS A 538 14.13 17.33 7.10
C LYS A 538 14.42 18.21 5.88
N GLU A 539 15.59 18.81 5.85
CA GLU A 539 16.05 19.65 4.72
C GLU A 539 16.22 18.81 3.43
N LEU A 540 16.73 17.58 3.57
CA LEU A 540 16.84 16.63 2.47
C LEU A 540 15.47 16.24 1.91
N ASP A 541 14.49 15.97 2.77
CA ASP A 541 13.13 15.61 2.38
C ASP A 541 12.40 16.80 1.72
N GLU A 542 12.60 18.02 2.22
CA GLU A 542 12.08 19.25 1.60
C GLU A 542 12.72 19.48 0.22
N THR A 543 14.03 19.28 0.12
CA THR A 543 14.75 19.38 -1.15
C THR A 543 14.29 18.34 -2.17
N ARG A 544 14.04 17.09 -1.73
CA ARG A 544 13.48 16.03 -2.58
C ARG A 544 12.07 16.37 -3.06
N ARG A 545 11.23 16.91 -2.19
CA ARG A 545 9.86 17.36 -2.55
C ARG A 545 9.88 18.48 -3.57
N MET A 546 10.72 19.51 -3.34
CA MET A 546 10.88 20.62 -4.29
C MET A 546 11.39 20.14 -5.65
N ARG A 547 12.38 19.22 -5.65
CA ARG A 547 12.90 18.63 -6.89
C ARG A 547 11.83 17.86 -7.66
N GLY A 548 11.00 17.08 -6.96
CA GLY A 548 9.87 16.37 -7.56
C GLY A 548 8.79 17.29 -8.12
N GLN A 549 8.52 18.43 -7.47
CA GLN A 549 7.60 19.44 -7.96
C GLN A 549 8.15 20.11 -9.23
N LEU A 550 9.43 20.51 -9.18
CA LEU A 550 10.10 21.15 -10.31
C LEU A 550 10.19 20.24 -11.55
N GLU A 551 10.38 18.94 -11.36
CA GLU A 551 10.32 17.95 -12.45
C GLU A 551 8.91 17.82 -13.05
N LYS A 552 7.87 17.85 -12.20
CA LYS A 552 6.47 17.84 -12.67
C LYS A 552 6.14 19.10 -13.46
N GLU A 553 6.51 20.27 -12.96
CA GLU A 553 6.31 21.55 -13.64
C GLU A 553 7.06 21.61 -14.98
N LYS A 554 8.31 21.12 -14.99
CA LYS A 554 9.11 21.02 -16.22
C LYS A 554 8.46 20.10 -17.26
N LYS A 555 7.90 18.97 -16.85
CA LYS A 555 7.15 18.07 -17.75
C LYS A 555 5.90 18.75 -18.29
N GLN A 556 5.11 19.40 -17.46
CA GLN A 556 3.91 20.12 -17.88
C GLN A 556 4.23 21.30 -18.80
N PHE A 557 5.30 22.03 -18.51
CA PHE A 557 5.77 23.12 -19.37
C PHE A 557 6.19 22.62 -20.76
N ASN A 558 6.96 21.52 -20.80
CA ASN A 558 7.38 20.92 -22.06
C ASN A 558 6.18 20.37 -22.87
N GLU A 559 5.18 19.81 -22.22
CA GLU A 559 3.97 19.34 -22.86
C GLU A 559 3.14 20.49 -23.46
N LYS A 560 2.95 21.58 -22.67
CA LYS A 560 2.29 22.80 -23.16
C LYS A 560 3.05 23.44 -24.33
N ARG A 561 4.38 23.50 -24.24
CA ARG A 561 5.24 24.01 -25.33
C ARG A 561 5.05 23.17 -26.61
N LYS A 562 5.04 21.85 -26.50
CA LYS A 562 4.82 20.92 -27.62
C LYS A 562 3.44 21.10 -28.27
N GLN A 563 2.40 21.24 -27.46
CA GLN A 563 1.03 21.50 -27.95
C GLN A 563 0.94 22.86 -28.64
N MET A 564 1.58 23.90 -28.11
CA MET A 564 1.56 25.24 -28.70
C MET A 564 2.31 25.27 -30.05
N LEU A 565 3.45 24.59 -30.15
CA LEU A 565 4.18 24.44 -31.41
C LEU A 565 3.37 23.67 -32.46
N ALA A 566 2.69 22.58 -32.07
CA ALA A 566 1.84 21.81 -32.97
C ALA A 566 0.65 22.65 -33.48
N LYS A 567 0.07 23.50 -32.60
CA LYS A 567 -1.02 24.42 -33.01
C LYS A 567 -0.55 25.46 -34.01
N VAL A 568 0.61 26.12 -33.74
CA VAL A 568 1.19 27.08 -34.66
C VAL A 568 1.49 26.47 -36.04
N GLN A 569 1.98 25.22 -36.04
CA GLN A 569 2.24 24.50 -37.31
C GLN A 569 0.96 24.16 -38.07
N ALA A 570 -0.10 23.73 -37.37
CA ALA A 570 -1.41 23.50 -37.97
C ALA A 570 -2.03 24.77 -38.55
N ASP A 571 -1.94 25.90 -37.82
CA ASP A 571 -2.43 27.21 -38.28
C ASP A 571 -1.65 27.68 -39.51
N ALA A 572 -0.33 27.51 -39.54
CA ALA A 572 0.51 27.85 -40.68
C ALA A 572 0.19 26.99 -41.92
N GLU A 573 -0.06 25.67 -41.74
CA GLU A 573 -0.50 24.77 -42.83
C GLU A 573 -1.89 25.16 -43.37
N SER A 574 -2.83 25.55 -42.50
CA SER A 574 -4.16 25.99 -42.90
C SER A 574 -4.08 27.26 -43.70
N MET A 575 -3.25 28.23 -43.29
CA MET A 575 -3.02 29.49 -44.00
C MET A 575 -2.36 29.23 -45.37
N LYS A 576 -1.46 28.30 -45.49
CA LYS A 576 -0.86 27.87 -46.76
C LYS A 576 -1.91 27.29 -47.72
N ARG A 577 -2.85 26.49 -47.16
CA ARG A 577 -3.96 25.93 -47.97
C ARG A 577 -4.91 27.02 -48.48
N SER A 578 -5.29 28.00 -47.63
CA SER A 578 -6.16 29.10 -48.04
C SER A 578 -5.50 29.97 -49.10
N LEU A 579 -4.22 30.34 -48.95
CA LEU A 579 -3.45 31.07 -49.95
C LEU A 579 -3.38 30.36 -51.31
N ARG A 580 -3.25 29.00 -51.29
CA ARG A 580 -3.31 28.21 -52.53
C ARG A 580 -4.68 28.29 -53.21
N VAL A 581 -5.76 28.17 -52.46
CA VAL A 581 -7.14 28.22 -52.98
C VAL A 581 -7.44 29.59 -53.54
N GLU A 582 -7.08 30.66 -52.82
CA GLU A 582 -7.26 32.05 -53.30
C GLU A 582 -6.40 32.34 -54.54
N GLY A 583 -5.14 31.89 -54.54
CA GLY A 583 -4.25 32.02 -55.68
C GLY A 583 -4.76 31.28 -56.91
N GLU A 584 -5.34 30.10 -56.79
CA GLU A 584 -5.96 29.38 -57.92
C GLU A 584 -7.26 30.06 -58.40
N ALA A 585 -8.04 30.64 -57.48
CA ALA A 585 -9.23 31.42 -57.85
C ALA A 585 -8.83 32.68 -58.68
N ILE A 586 -7.81 33.41 -58.24
CA ILE A 586 -7.28 34.57 -58.97
C ILE A 586 -6.75 34.16 -60.34
N ILE A 587 -6.01 33.04 -60.42
CA ILE A 587 -5.53 32.51 -61.71
C ILE A 587 -6.71 32.16 -62.66
N LYS A 588 -7.80 31.63 -62.08
CA LYS A 588 -9.03 31.30 -62.83
C LYS A 588 -9.74 32.55 -63.37
N GLN A 589 -9.83 33.58 -62.54
CA GLN A 589 -10.39 34.89 -62.95
C GLN A 589 -9.54 35.56 -64.04
N LEU A 590 -8.20 35.57 -63.88
CA LEU A 590 -7.29 36.11 -64.94
C LEU A 590 -7.39 35.31 -66.20
N LYS A 591 -7.57 34.00 -66.20
CA LYS A 591 -7.81 33.16 -67.38
C LYS A 591 -9.09 33.55 -68.11
N ALA A 592 -10.13 33.99 -67.40
CA ALA A 592 -11.43 34.40 -67.98
C ALA A 592 -11.40 35.79 -68.58
N GLN A 593 -10.52 36.69 -68.11
CA GLN A 593 -10.45 38.07 -68.53
C GLN A 593 -9.54 38.32 -69.77
N PHE A 594 -8.64 37.44 -70.09
CA PHE A 594 -7.73 37.58 -71.24
C PHE A 594 -8.36 37.05 -72.52
N SER A 595 -8.50 37.85 -73.53
CA SER A 595 -8.95 37.49 -74.87
C SER A 595 -7.89 36.69 -75.65
N GLU A 596 -8.31 35.90 -76.64
CA GLU A 596 -7.56 34.78 -77.27
C GLU A 596 -6.26 35.12 -78.04
N THR A 597 -5.75 36.36 -78.06
CA THR A 597 -4.71 36.79 -79.02
C THR A 597 -3.27 36.60 -78.52
N ASN A 598 -2.95 36.03 -77.37
CA ASN A 598 -1.58 35.87 -76.88
C ASN A 598 -1.39 34.66 -76.00
N LYS A 599 -1.59 33.44 -76.60
CA LYS A 599 -1.52 32.14 -75.81
C LYS A 599 -0.20 31.87 -75.00
N ASP A 600 0.94 32.20 -75.65
CA ASP A 600 2.25 31.90 -75.08
C ASP A 600 2.67 32.78 -73.89
N LYS A 601 2.40 34.07 -73.95
CA LYS A 601 2.62 35.02 -72.85
C LYS A 601 1.69 34.72 -71.65
N ARG A 602 0.46 34.33 -71.96
CA ARG A 602 -0.54 33.93 -70.99
C ARG A 602 -0.08 32.65 -70.19
N GLN A 603 0.41 31.63 -70.91
CA GLN A 603 0.83 30.42 -70.31
C GLN A 603 2.10 30.60 -69.44
N SER A 604 3.04 31.45 -69.86
CA SER A 604 4.22 31.79 -69.10
C SER A 604 3.93 32.58 -67.83
N ALA A 605 2.99 33.55 -67.87
CA ALA A 605 2.55 34.29 -66.69
C ALA A 605 1.78 33.42 -65.66
N ILE A 606 0.94 32.50 -66.13
CA ILE A 606 0.21 31.53 -65.31
C ILE A 606 1.17 30.55 -64.65
N ASN A 607 2.17 30.10 -65.38
CA ASN A 607 3.18 29.18 -64.85
C ASN A 607 4.09 29.88 -63.81
N ALA A 608 4.44 31.15 -64.02
CA ALA A 608 5.17 31.98 -63.08
C ALA A 608 4.35 32.23 -61.78
N ALA A 609 3.05 32.54 -61.88
CA ALA A 609 2.16 32.72 -60.74
C ALA A 609 1.99 31.42 -59.97
N ARG A 610 1.79 30.27 -60.65
CA ARG A 610 1.77 28.93 -59.97
C ARG A 610 3.07 28.60 -59.27
N LYS A 611 4.19 28.92 -59.87
CA LYS A 611 5.51 28.73 -59.28
C LYS A 611 5.73 29.61 -58.05
N GLY A 612 5.22 30.84 -58.08
CA GLY A 612 5.24 31.75 -56.95
C GLY A 612 4.40 31.23 -55.77
N ILE A 613 3.18 30.73 -56.00
CA ILE A 613 2.30 30.15 -55.00
C ILE A 613 2.88 28.82 -54.43
N SER A 614 3.52 28.00 -55.29
CA SER A 614 4.14 26.75 -54.83
C SER A 614 5.40 26.99 -54.00
N ASN A 615 6.06 28.12 -54.13
CA ASN A 615 7.28 28.47 -53.41
C ASN A 615 7.03 29.21 -52.09
N VAL A 616 5.76 29.38 -51.66
CA VAL A 616 5.48 29.87 -50.30
C VAL A 616 5.94 28.82 -49.29
N HIS A 617 7.08 29.08 -48.69
CA HIS A 617 7.73 28.21 -47.70
C HIS A 617 7.18 28.61 -46.34
N VAL A 618 6.52 27.64 -45.66
CA VAL A 618 6.26 27.77 -44.22
C VAL A 618 7.53 27.33 -43.54
N PRO A 619 8.18 28.17 -42.70
CA PRO A 619 9.36 27.74 -41.95
C PRO A 619 9.00 26.51 -41.13
N ASP A 620 9.80 25.47 -41.23
CA ASP A 620 9.69 24.33 -40.30
C ASP A 620 9.81 24.88 -38.87
N ALA A 621 9.01 24.27 -37.94
CA ALA A 621 9.02 24.68 -36.56
C ALA A 621 10.46 24.67 -36.03
N PRO A 622 10.85 25.65 -35.18
CA PRO A 622 12.21 25.68 -34.62
C PRO A 622 12.45 24.35 -33.89
N ILE A 623 13.43 23.64 -34.40
CA ILE A 623 13.91 22.40 -33.76
C ILE A 623 14.43 22.77 -32.37
N ASP A 624 14.07 22.00 -31.40
CA ASP A 624 14.33 22.14 -29.99
C ASP A 624 15.78 22.61 -29.71
N ASP A 625 15.92 23.83 -29.22
CA ASP A 625 17.23 24.54 -29.07
C ASP A 625 17.94 24.12 -27.75
N ASN A 626 17.88 22.86 -27.39
CA ASN A 626 18.65 22.28 -26.27
C ASN A 626 20.05 21.78 -26.74
N ARG A 627 20.51 22.21 -27.90
CA ARG A 627 21.82 21.88 -28.44
C ARG A 627 22.85 22.79 -27.81
N LYS A 628 23.88 22.20 -27.18
CA LYS A 628 24.99 22.96 -26.61
C LYS A 628 25.93 23.36 -27.73
N GLU A 629 26.42 24.61 -27.71
CA GLU A 629 27.56 25.02 -28.52
C GLU A 629 28.76 24.14 -28.19
N LEU A 630 29.47 23.72 -29.24
CA LEU A 630 30.67 22.89 -29.11
C LEU A 630 31.90 23.77 -29.08
N THR A 631 32.79 23.56 -28.12
CA THR A 631 34.15 24.12 -28.11
C THR A 631 35.07 23.21 -28.90
N ILE A 632 36.17 23.78 -29.38
CA ILE A 632 37.15 23.08 -30.25
C ILE A 632 37.68 21.77 -29.62
N ASP A 633 37.83 21.79 -28.27
CA ASP A 633 38.34 20.65 -27.50
C ASP A 633 37.27 19.53 -27.29
N ALA A 634 36.05 19.82 -27.70
CA ALA A 634 34.90 18.89 -27.55
C ALA A 634 34.43 18.31 -28.92
N ILE A 635 35.24 18.50 -30.00
CA ILE A 635 34.89 18.02 -31.34
C ILE A 635 35.91 16.96 -31.80
N ASP A 636 35.40 15.75 -32.04
CA ASP A 636 36.22 14.65 -32.54
C ASP A 636 35.99 14.38 -34.06
N ILE A 637 37.05 13.90 -34.73
CA ILE A 637 36.92 13.47 -36.14
C ILE A 637 36.05 12.25 -36.19
N GLY A 638 35.03 12.27 -37.03
CA GLY A 638 34.01 11.21 -37.14
C GLY A 638 32.77 11.47 -36.26
N GLN A 639 32.75 12.52 -35.45
CA GLN A 639 31.60 12.92 -34.64
C GLN A 639 30.51 13.50 -35.54
N VAL A 640 29.26 13.16 -35.24
CA VAL A 640 28.08 13.79 -35.85
C VAL A 640 27.75 15.09 -35.13
N VAL A 641 27.75 16.18 -35.86
CA VAL A 641 27.47 17.56 -35.35
C VAL A 641 26.33 18.20 -36.14
N TYR A 642 25.64 19.13 -35.51
CA TYR A 642 24.64 19.95 -36.21
C TYR A 642 25.28 21.26 -36.65
N VAL A 643 25.19 21.56 -37.97
CA VAL A 643 25.74 22.79 -38.56
C VAL A 643 24.61 23.81 -38.62
N THR A 644 24.72 24.87 -37.81
CA THR A 644 23.65 25.91 -37.68
C THR A 644 23.46 26.72 -38.95
N SER A 645 24.53 27.06 -39.66
CA SER A 645 24.49 27.80 -40.94
C SER A 645 23.83 27.06 -42.07
N LEU A 646 23.95 25.72 -42.07
CA LEU A 646 23.37 24.87 -43.11
C LEU A 646 22.11 24.13 -42.65
N ARG A 647 21.71 24.30 -41.38
CA ARG A 647 20.58 23.64 -40.71
C ARG A 647 20.53 22.12 -40.96
N SER A 648 21.71 21.47 -40.94
CA SER A 648 21.83 20.07 -41.29
C SER A 648 22.81 19.35 -40.39
N LEU A 649 22.62 18.03 -40.24
CA LEU A 649 23.56 17.17 -39.54
C LEU A 649 24.69 16.78 -40.49
N GLY A 650 25.92 16.79 -39.98
CA GLY A 650 27.09 16.35 -40.77
C GLY A 650 28.11 15.65 -39.90
N THR A 651 29.00 14.86 -40.54
CA THR A 651 30.07 14.14 -39.85
C THR A 651 31.40 14.91 -40.00
N VAL A 652 32.06 15.14 -38.90
CA VAL A 652 33.38 15.86 -38.90
C VAL A 652 34.42 15.02 -39.63
N LEU A 653 35.01 15.61 -40.71
CA LEU A 653 36.09 14.98 -41.49
C LEU A 653 37.49 15.45 -41.06
N SER A 654 37.64 16.72 -40.77
CA SER A 654 38.94 17.26 -40.29
C SER A 654 38.77 18.56 -39.56
N ILE A 655 39.70 18.87 -38.64
CA ILE A 655 39.75 20.05 -37.81
C ILE A 655 41.05 20.81 -38.10
N LYS A 656 40.97 22.07 -38.50
CA LYS A 656 42.12 22.96 -38.75
C LYS A 656 41.94 24.32 -38.05
N GLY A 657 42.50 24.46 -36.86
CA GLY A 657 42.35 25.68 -36.07
C GLY A 657 40.84 25.92 -35.78
N ASN A 658 40.32 27.10 -36.02
CA ASN A 658 38.93 27.45 -35.74
C ASN A 658 37.97 27.10 -36.89
N ARG A 659 38.37 26.23 -37.84
CA ARG A 659 37.53 25.72 -38.95
C ARG A 659 37.44 24.21 -38.95
N VAL A 660 36.29 23.69 -39.13
CA VAL A 660 35.97 22.24 -39.16
C VAL A 660 35.37 21.91 -40.49
N THR A 661 35.90 20.91 -41.17
CA THR A 661 35.32 20.36 -42.40
C THR A 661 34.36 19.25 -42.03
N VAL A 662 33.14 19.36 -42.48
CA VAL A 662 32.02 18.42 -42.15
C VAL A 662 31.46 17.85 -43.46
N ASP A 663 31.22 16.56 -43.48
CA ASP A 663 30.52 15.90 -44.57
C ASP A 663 28.99 15.95 -44.31
N ILE A 664 28.27 16.53 -45.24
CA ILE A 664 26.83 16.62 -45.19
C ILE A 664 26.28 15.94 -46.44
N ASN A 665 25.78 14.71 -46.26
CA ASN A 665 25.22 13.90 -47.36
C ASN A 665 26.16 13.72 -48.59
N GLY A 666 27.46 13.54 -48.34
CA GLY A 666 28.47 13.35 -49.39
C GLY A 666 29.07 14.65 -49.96
N LEU A 667 28.69 15.82 -49.42
CA LEU A 667 29.28 17.11 -49.75
C LEU A 667 30.09 17.64 -48.58
N SER A 668 31.38 17.93 -48.75
CA SER A 668 32.23 18.47 -47.72
C SER A 668 32.09 19.99 -47.67
N ALA A 669 31.72 20.51 -46.49
CA ALA A 669 31.58 21.94 -46.17
C ALA A 669 32.56 22.31 -45.05
N THR A 670 33.24 23.45 -45.15
CA THR A 670 34.13 23.97 -44.09
C THR A 670 33.41 25.10 -43.37
N VAL A 671 33.15 24.90 -42.09
CA VAL A 671 32.38 25.82 -41.22
C VAL A 671 33.23 26.21 -39.99
N LYS A 672 32.85 27.33 -39.33
CA LYS A 672 33.51 27.73 -38.10
C LYS A 672 33.03 26.89 -36.90
N VAL A 673 33.86 26.72 -35.87
CA VAL A 673 33.47 26.00 -34.65
C VAL A 673 32.25 26.61 -33.99
N SER A 674 32.06 27.93 -34.04
CA SER A 674 30.87 28.65 -33.52
C SER A 674 29.54 28.31 -34.23
N GLU A 675 29.61 27.64 -35.38
CA GLU A 675 28.44 27.22 -36.16
C GLU A 675 28.10 25.73 -35.88
N LEU A 676 28.79 25.07 -34.96
CA LEU A 676 28.58 23.66 -34.61
C LEU A 676 27.94 23.52 -33.25
N GLN A 677 26.93 22.64 -33.19
CA GLN A 677 26.20 22.30 -31.99
C GLN A 677 26.17 20.79 -31.78
N SER A 678 26.00 20.38 -30.50
CA SER A 678 25.89 18.96 -30.15
C SER A 678 24.64 18.32 -30.74
N THR A 679 24.71 17.05 -31.10
CA THR A 679 23.59 16.24 -31.57
C THR A 679 23.04 15.35 -30.47
N THR A 680 21.77 14.94 -30.55
CA THR A 680 21.18 13.95 -29.68
C THR A 680 21.67 12.53 -30.06
N ARG A 681 21.67 11.62 -29.09
CA ARG A 681 22.12 10.22 -29.29
C ARG A 681 21.30 9.48 -30.37
N GLU A 682 20.03 9.88 -30.56
CA GLU A 682 19.15 9.33 -31.60
C GLU A 682 19.51 9.84 -33.00
N GLU A 683 19.83 11.13 -33.13
CA GLU A 683 20.27 11.73 -34.40
C GLU A 683 21.62 11.17 -34.85
N SER A 684 22.56 11.00 -33.94
CA SER A 684 23.88 10.38 -34.21
C SER A 684 23.74 8.93 -34.67
N ASN A 685 22.86 8.13 -34.05
CA ASN A 685 22.60 6.74 -34.41
C ASN A 685 21.89 6.62 -35.76
N LYS A 686 21.05 7.60 -36.15
CA LYS A 686 20.35 7.57 -37.44
C LYS A 686 21.30 7.76 -38.60
N ILE A 687 22.21 8.71 -38.51
CA ILE A 687 23.24 8.93 -39.57
C ILE A 687 24.25 7.77 -39.67
N GLN A 688 24.67 7.19 -38.55
CA GLN A 688 25.51 6.00 -38.55
C GLN A 688 24.82 4.81 -39.21
N ARG A 689 23.49 4.64 -39.07
CA ARG A 689 22.73 3.58 -39.76
C ARG A 689 22.56 3.87 -41.24
N ASP A 690 22.42 5.10 -41.67
CA ASP A 690 22.28 5.46 -43.08
C ASP A 690 23.60 5.38 -43.81
N ASN A 691 24.73 5.73 -43.17
CA ASN A 691 26.07 5.52 -43.69
C ASN A 691 26.48 4.05 -43.83
N LEU A 692 25.97 3.18 -42.94
CA LEU A 692 26.16 1.73 -43.01
C LEU A 692 25.33 1.07 -44.15
N LYS A 693 24.27 1.73 -44.64
CA LYS A 693 23.47 1.23 -45.77
C LYS A 693 24.04 1.64 -47.15
N ALA A 694 24.97 2.59 -47.19
CA ALA A 694 25.56 3.13 -48.45
C ALA A 694 26.84 2.39 -48.93
N GLN A 695 27.32 1.34 -48.26
CA GLN A 695 28.45 0.56 -48.72
C GLN A 695 28.01 -0.65 -49.55
N PRO A 696 28.63 -0.91 -50.74
CA PRO A 696 28.22 -2.01 -51.62
C PRO A 696 28.58 -3.37 -51.04
N LYS A 697 27.62 -4.29 -51.07
CA LYS A 697 27.69 -5.68 -50.59
C LYS A 697 28.69 -6.50 -51.43
N THR A 698 29.76 -6.92 -50.81
CA THR A 698 30.48 -8.11 -51.29
C THR A 698 30.08 -9.33 -50.46
N ARG A 699 29.54 -10.31 -51.14
CA ARG A 699 29.17 -11.63 -50.61
C ARG A 699 30.39 -12.39 -50.14
N LYS A 700 30.38 -12.94 -48.91
CA LYS A 700 30.94 -14.30 -48.66
C LYS A 700 30.14 -14.97 -47.53
N ARG A 701 30.01 -16.29 -47.74
CA ARG A 701 29.17 -17.24 -47.00
C ARG A 701 29.77 -17.71 -45.67
N ALA A 702 28.88 -18.09 -44.80
CA ALA A 702 28.84 -19.27 -43.91
C ALA A 702 29.57 -19.20 -42.56
N GLY A 703 28.85 -19.65 -41.55
CA GLY A 703 29.35 -20.25 -40.34
C GLY A 703 28.72 -19.63 -39.06
N GLY A 704 27.77 -20.37 -38.48
CA GLY A 704 27.11 -19.96 -37.24
C GLY A 704 28.00 -20.03 -36.02
N SER A 705 27.68 -19.24 -35.05
CA SER A 705 27.69 -19.63 -33.63
C SER A 705 27.29 -18.42 -32.80
N ALA A 706 26.43 -18.64 -31.81
CA ALA A 706 26.01 -17.66 -30.87
C ALA A 706 27.20 -17.20 -30.01
N VAL A 707 27.49 -15.89 -30.01
CA VAL A 707 28.43 -15.30 -29.06
C VAL A 707 27.76 -14.13 -28.38
N GLN A 708 27.74 -14.23 -27.06
CA GLN A 708 27.38 -13.21 -26.08
C GLN A 708 28.00 -11.87 -26.43
N ARG A 709 27.20 -10.80 -26.31
CA ARG A 709 27.70 -9.44 -26.36
C ARG A 709 28.57 -9.18 -25.12
N GLN A 710 29.87 -9.25 -25.27
CA GLN A 710 30.82 -8.66 -24.35
C GLN A 710 30.65 -7.12 -24.38
N LYS A 711 30.36 -6.50 -23.22
CA LYS A 711 30.54 -5.07 -23.01
C LYS A 711 32.06 -4.82 -23.10
N GLU A 712 32.50 -3.89 -23.98
CA GLU A 712 33.86 -3.37 -23.97
C GLU A 712 34.17 -2.80 -22.58
N VAL A 713 35.07 -3.44 -21.87
CA VAL A 713 35.58 -3.00 -20.59
C VAL A 713 36.62 -1.91 -20.84
N ARG A 714 36.42 -0.73 -20.29
CA ARG A 714 37.42 0.37 -20.38
C ARG A 714 38.64 -0.02 -19.61
N THR A 715 39.83 0.13 -20.23
CA THR A 715 41.15 -0.16 -19.63
C THR A 715 41.80 1.07 -19.01
N GLU A 716 41.22 2.28 -19.15
CA GLU A 716 41.75 3.50 -18.56
C GLU A 716 40.62 4.38 -18.00
N ILE A 717 40.96 5.13 -16.94
CA ILE A 717 40.09 6.14 -16.32
C ILE A 717 40.85 7.45 -16.18
N ASN A 718 40.16 8.54 -16.49
CA ASN A 718 40.68 9.90 -16.31
C ASN A 718 39.97 10.55 -15.12
N ILE A 719 40.73 10.99 -14.08
CA ILE A 719 40.26 11.60 -12.85
C ILE A 719 40.78 13.06 -12.68
N LEU A 720 41.20 13.68 -13.77
CA LEU A 720 41.65 15.06 -13.76
C LEU A 720 40.52 16.01 -13.27
N GLY A 721 40.85 16.92 -12.37
CA GLY A 721 39.92 17.92 -11.84
C GLY A 721 38.97 17.41 -10.74
N GLN A 722 39.12 16.17 -10.31
CA GLN A 722 38.38 15.62 -9.15
C GLN A 722 39.13 15.96 -7.84
N THR A 723 38.36 16.02 -6.73
CA THR A 723 38.97 16.00 -5.39
C THR A 723 39.51 14.60 -5.07
N VAL A 724 40.38 14.48 -4.07
CA VAL A 724 40.98 13.20 -3.68
C VAL A 724 39.90 12.18 -3.31
N ASP A 725 38.87 12.61 -2.58
CA ASP A 725 37.76 11.73 -2.15
C ASP A 725 36.91 11.25 -3.33
N GLU A 726 36.61 12.13 -4.27
CA GLU A 726 35.88 11.76 -5.50
C GLU A 726 36.68 10.82 -6.39
N ALA A 727 37.99 11.05 -6.49
CA ALA A 727 38.90 10.22 -7.24
C ALA A 727 38.99 8.80 -6.69
N VAL A 728 39.09 8.65 -5.37
CA VAL A 728 39.11 7.35 -4.69
C VAL A 728 37.85 6.54 -4.99
N VAL A 729 36.67 7.18 -4.91
CA VAL A 729 35.38 6.51 -5.25
C VAL A 729 35.33 6.11 -6.73
N SER A 730 35.79 6.98 -7.62
CA SER A 730 35.80 6.73 -9.08
C SER A 730 36.73 5.59 -9.45
N VAL A 731 37.93 5.56 -8.87
CA VAL A 731 38.96 4.52 -9.07
C VAL A 731 38.48 3.18 -8.51
N GLY A 732 37.88 3.16 -7.34
CA GLY A 732 37.32 1.94 -6.74
C GLY A 732 36.33 1.27 -7.67
N ARG A 733 35.31 2.00 -8.16
CA ARG A 733 34.30 1.49 -9.11
C ARG A 733 34.90 1.01 -10.43
N PHE A 734 35.92 1.70 -10.91
CA PHE A 734 36.59 1.36 -12.14
C PHE A 734 37.37 0.04 -12.00
N ILE A 735 38.11 -0.15 -10.90
CA ILE A 735 38.82 -1.39 -10.59
C ILE A 735 37.85 -2.57 -10.47
N ASP A 736 36.72 -2.40 -9.77
CA ASP A 736 35.70 -3.43 -9.67
C ASP A 736 35.15 -3.83 -11.05
N GLN A 737 34.90 -2.85 -11.93
CA GLN A 737 34.44 -3.13 -13.29
C GLN A 737 35.50 -3.84 -14.14
N ALA A 738 36.78 -3.47 -13.98
CA ALA A 738 37.88 -4.10 -14.67
C ALA A 738 38.04 -5.56 -14.24
N LEU A 739 37.93 -5.85 -12.94
CA LEU A 739 37.99 -7.20 -12.40
C LEU A 739 36.82 -8.07 -12.89
N LEU A 740 35.59 -7.54 -12.89
CA LEU A 740 34.43 -8.21 -13.44
C LEU A 740 34.51 -8.46 -14.95
N GLY A 741 35.25 -7.61 -15.65
CA GLY A 741 35.53 -7.75 -17.08
C GLY A 741 36.75 -8.62 -17.43
N GLY A 742 37.47 -9.16 -16.44
CA GLY A 742 38.65 -9.99 -16.64
C GLY A 742 39.87 -9.25 -17.21
N VAL A 743 39.99 -7.93 -16.92
CA VAL A 743 41.10 -7.10 -17.34
C VAL A 743 42.21 -7.17 -16.30
N ASN A 744 43.42 -7.54 -16.68
CA ASN A 744 44.56 -7.74 -15.78
C ASN A 744 45.41 -6.45 -15.58
N GLN A 745 45.24 -5.43 -16.43
CA GLN A 745 45.99 -4.19 -16.34
C GLN A 745 45.12 -3.00 -16.71
N VAL A 746 45.13 -1.95 -15.86
CA VAL A 746 44.37 -0.72 -16.08
C VAL A 746 45.24 0.51 -15.83
N ARG A 747 44.85 1.65 -16.43
CA ARG A 747 45.55 2.94 -16.31
C ARG A 747 44.65 3.98 -15.65
N ILE A 748 45.28 4.74 -14.71
CA ILE A 748 44.62 5.84 -14.00
C ILE A 748 45.34 7.14 -14.34
N ILE A 749 44.67 8.08 -14.97
CA ILE A 749 45.22 9.38 -15.38
C ILE A 749 44.80 10.43 -14.35
N HIS A 750 45.76 10.94 -13.53
CA HIS A 750 45.51 11.89 -12.44
C HIS A 750 46.19 13.26 -12.67
N GLY A 751 46.97 13.37 -13.71
CA GLY A 751 47.69 14.61 -14.05
C GLY A 751 48.96 14.87 -13.21
N LYS A 752 49.76 15.83 -13.66
CA LYS A 752 51.05 16.21 -13.00
C LYS A 752 50.90 17.22 -11.88
N GLY A 753 49.81 17.96 -11.73
CA GLY A 753 49.50 19.02 -10.75
C GLY A 753 50.36 19.06 -9.48
N THR A 754 49.75 19.35 -8.34
CA THR A 754 50.44 19.38 -7.02
C THR A 754 50.87 18.00 -6.51
N GLY A 755 50.46 16.95 -7.16
CA GLY A 755 50.69 15.55 -6.76
C GLY A 755 49.69 14.99 -5.75
N ALA A 756 48.78 15.80 -5.22
CA ALA A 756 47.79 15.36 -4.21
C ALA A 756 46.89 14.22 -4.68
N LEU A 757 46.36 14.29 -5.92
CA LEU A 757 45.57 13.22 -6.52
C LEU A 757 46.35 11.91 -6.68
N ARG A 758 47.59 11.98 -7.16
CA ARG A 758 48.50 10.85 -7.29
C ARG A 758 48.72 10.19 -5.94
N GLU A 759 49.03 10.96 -4.92
CA GLU A 759 49.35 10.46 -3.59
C GLU A 759 48.14 9.82 -2.92
N GLY A 760 46.95 10.44 -3.01
CA GLY A 760 45.69 9.91 -2.52
C GLY A 760 45.29 8.59 -3.24
N VAL A 761 45.42 8.56 -4.57
CA VAL A 761 45.12 7.33 -5.34
C VAL A 761 46.14 6.23 -5.02
N HIS A 762 47.46 6.52 -4.91
CA HIS A 762 48.46 5.53 -4.52
C HIS A 762 48.25 4.99 -3.11
N GLN A 763 47.81 5.81 -2.16
CA GLN A 763 47.44 5.39 -0.81
C GLN A 763 46.26 4.46 -0.84
N TYR A 764 45.24 4.78 -1.62
CA TYR A 764 44.05 3.92 -1.79
C TYR A 764 44.37 2.60 -2.45
N LEU A 765 45.15 2.57 -3.54
CA LEU A 765 45.53 1.36 -4.26
C LEU A 765 46.30 0.38 -3.36
N ARG A 766 47.08 0.84 -2.37
CA ARG A 766 47.74 -0.02 -1.39
C ARG A 766 46.77 -0.77 -0.47
N THR A 767 45.56 -0.25 -0.26
CA THR A 767 44.55 -0.84 0.60
C THR A 767 43.70 -1.93 -0.11
N LEU A 768 43.78 -1.99 -1.45
CA LEU A 768 42.98 -2.91 -2.26
C LEU A 768 43.64 -4.29 -2.35
N PRO A 769 43.00 -5.39 -1.91
CA PRO A 769 43.57 -6.73 -1.93
C PRO A 769 43.75 -7.32 -3.35
N HIS A 770 43.02 -6.76 -4.32
CA HIS A 770 42.97 -7.21 -5.72
C HIS A 770 44.02 -6.50 -6.60
N VAL A 771 44.81 -5.59 -6.10
CA VAL A 771 45.90 -4.92 -6.78
C VAL A 771 47.19 -5.72 -6.53
N ALA A 772 47.80 -6.18 -7.61
CA ALA A 772 49.09 -6.91 -7.51
C ALA A 772 50.23 -5.94 -7.27
N HIS A 773 50.38 -4.96 -8.16
CA HIS A 773 51.30 -3.83 -8.00
C HIS A 773 50.85 -2.65 -8.87
N PHE A 774 51.39 -1.47 -8.62
CA PHE A 774 51.15 -0.28 -9.44
C PHE A 774 52.44 0.53 -9.54
N GLU A 775 52.63 1.18 -10.68
CA GLU A 775 53.77 1.98 -10.98
C GLU A 775 53.44 3.22 -11.80
N THR A 776 54.28 4.24 -11.77
CA THR A 776 54.09 5.43 -12.60
C THR A 776 54.24 5.01 -14.10
N ALA A 777 53.31 5.50 -14.94
CA ALA A 777 53.33 5.18 -16.36
C ALA A 777 54.63 5.64 -17.08
N GLY A 778 55.03 4.96 -18.14
CA GLY A 778 56.18 5.30 -18.95
C GLY A 778 56.08 6.69 -19.60
N TYR A 779 57.21 7.28 -20.04
CA TYR A 779 57.25 8.61 -20.60
C TYR A 779 56.28 8.83 -21.77
N ASP A 780 56.14 7.80 -22.61
CA ASP A 780 55.21 7.80 -23.75
C ASP A 780 53.76 7.49 -23.39
N GLU A 781 53.48 7.12 -22.15
CA GLU A 781 52.18 6.69 -21.65
C GLU A 781 51.54 7.69 -20.63
N GLY A 782 52.06 8.91 -20.55
CA GLY A 782 51.58 9.93 -19.65
C GLY A 782 52.57 10.30 -18.53
N GLY A 783 53.62 9.54 -18.32
CA GLY A 783 54.69 9.79 -17.36
C GLY A 783 54.20 9.99 -15.92
N ALA A 784 54.75 10.98 -15.22
CA ALA A 784 54.33 11.29 -13.83
C ALA A 784 52.83 11.71 -13.66
N GLY A 785 52.05 11.82 -14.75
CA GLY A 785 50.64 12.16 -14.72
C GLY A 785 49.68 10.98 -14.78
N ALA A 786 50.19 9.73 -14.92
CA ALA A 786 49.37 8.52 -14.95
C ALA A 786 50.02 7.40 -14.12
N THR A 787 49.22 6.49 -13.65
CA THR A 787 49.59 5.29 -12.89
C THR A 787 49.03 4.06 -13.56
N ASN A 788 49.90 3.13 -13.87
CA ASN A 788 49.52 1.78 -14.38
C ASN A 788 49.32 0.85 -13.19
N VAL A 789 48.22 0.11 -13.17
CA VAL A 789 47.83 -0.79 -12.09
C VAL A 789 47.67 -2.19 -12.67
N VAL A 790 48.33 -3.18 -12.09
CA VAL A 790 48.19 -4.58 -12.38
C VAL A 790 47.30 -5.23 -11.35
N LEU A 791 46.22 -5.87 -11.80
CA LEU A 791 45.24 -6.56 -10.96
C LEU A 791 45.58 -8.06 -10.87
N LYS A 792 45.25 -8.67 -9.72
CA LYS A 792 45.49 -10.09 -9.44
C LYS A 792 44.56 -10.99 -10.22
#